data_d975a29922327c846fab44fa0a4a8693
#
_entry.id   d975a29922327c846fab44fa0a4a8693
#
_cell.length_a   1.000
_cell.length_b   1.000
_cell.length_c   1.000
_cell.angle_alpha   90.00
_cell.angle_beta   90.00
_cell.angle_gamma   90.00
#
_symmetry.space_group_name_H-M   'P 1'
#
loop_
_entity.id
_entity.type
_entity.pdbx_description
1 polymer ?
#
loop_
_entity_poly.entity_id
_entity_poly.type
_entity_poly.pdbx_seq_one_letter_code
_entity_poly.pdbx_strand_id
1 'polypeptide(L)'
;MTENNNWTPIGTVVGNATTSEFSFILKSFKSRVGGLVAVQMEVPDEARQGKQSIYVWGRVVTINRFNPFFPYEAAQELSNEGLSLQDTILSNSRDQLEAGVLILGCTAADGNFKNLYPLTYPVQPAAEVLYPPAKAIKELLAGGIPGHTPMRIGTLIARQDVDISISVDRVVARHMAILAMTGGGKTVAARRILRELIDLGYPLLILDPHGDYLGLWQKRELFQGSTVRLLYPHIAMTEQNRHIVEILINKMTEGLTEPQREVLSECLSEVDPEEGESVLRYIKRLRDTIARKASRVSDRRKLPTLSVCRRQLGVVENRLERMELTNERMRQRLRHLEFEQMPDPQGRPEAIISPRTISILYLGGYDHLTQTTIASILLEAIYEHRANLSNRIPPFLAVIEEAHTFIPSSREGASDVPSLETIRKLITEGRKFGTGLVLISQRPSRVDETILSQCNSFLILRLVNPRDQNFVKQIMENLSEQDARMLPGFGPGQGIISGQAVRFPLLARIRMDEDLIYTDLGDENFLKQARDWKPDKHAPVRERVAGKLQQLSRLPDRRPKGRGTAPKHENGDSTPPEGRDQSEQSRWDKVRKVFAMDTRAIGDLEAVTGLDWDQSRRREKVASYAKLPWKKLKAQGLSSHKRSRLLQLLEAAAAFSAHNQ
;
A
#
# COMPACT_ATOMS: atom_id res chain seq x y z
N MET A 1 30.04 27.26 13.81
CA MET A 1 29.15 28.22 13.10
C MET A 1 28.24 28.80 14.17
N THR A 2 28.40 30.08 14.51
CA THR A 2 27.56 30.79 15.50
C THR A 2 26.11 30.81 15.01
N GLU A 3 25.23 30.17 15.74
CA GLU A 3 23.76 30.20 15.46
C GLU A 3 23.32 31.67 15.46
N ASN A 4 22.95 32.16 14.28
CA ASN A 4 22.39 33.51 14.12
C ASN A 4 20.99 33.52 14.78
N ASN A 5 20.90 34.04 15.99
CA ASN A 5 19.68 34.06 16.83
C ASN A 5 18.75 35.23 16.46
N ASN A 6 18.99 35.91 15.32
CA ASN A 6 18.31 37.11 14.93
C ASN A 6 17.13 36.85 13.98
N TRP A 7 15.98 37.39 14.36
CA TRP A 7 14.81 37.53 13.50
C TRP A 7 15.15 38.50 12.36
N THR A 8 15.04 38.10 11.11
CA THR A 8 15.40 38.92 9.96
C THR A 8 14.14 39.33 9.20
N PRO A 9 13.86 40.62 8.99
CA PRO A 9 12.78 41.08 8.12
C PRO A 9 13.02 40.59 6.67
N ILE A 10 12.01 39.96 6.06
CA ILE A 10 12.09 39.43 4.69
C ILE A 10 11.01 39.96 3.76
N GLY A 11 10.03 40.67 4.29
CA GLY A 11 8.92 41.19 3.51
C GLY A 11 7.93 41.98 4.29
N THR A 12 6.83 42.37 3.64
CA THR A 12 5.78 43.18 4.22
C THR A 12 4.43 42.63 3.79
N VAL A 13 3.51 42.46 4.72
CA VAL A 13 2.13 41.98 4.48
C VAL A 13 1.40 42.94 3.53
N VAL A 14 0.74 42.37 2.51
CA VAL A 14 -0.01 43.13 1.50
C VAL A 14 -1.41 42.52 1.29
N GLY A 15 -2.32 43.35 0.76
CA GLY A 15 -3.66 42.90 0.44
C GLY A 15 -4.51 42.55 1.66
N ASN A 16 -5.45 41.65 1.46
CA ASN A 16 -6.35 41.18 2.51
C ASN A 16 -5.69 40.06 3.31
N ALA A 17 -5.74 40.16 4.62
CA ALA A 17 -5.32 39.12 5.53
C ALA A 17 -6.55 38.57 6.29
N THR A 18 -6.58 37.25 6.48
CA THR A 18 -7.58 36.55 7.27
C THR A 18 -6.94 35.90 8.51
N THR A 19 -7.71 35.19 9.32
CA THR A 19 -7.17 34.39 10.43
C THR A 19 -6.54 33.06 9.95
N SER A 20 -6.70 32.72 8.67
CA SER A 20 -6.20 31.49 8.06
C SER A 20 -5.05 31.71 7.06
N GLU A 21 -4.99 32.87 6.42
CA GLU A 21 -4.01 33.15 5.37
C GLU A 21 -3.72 34.65 5.22
N PHE A 22 -2.55 34.97 4.70
CA PHE A 22 -2.15 36.29 4.25
C PHE A 22 -1.16 36.22 3.10
N SER A 23 -1.00 37.35 2.37
CA SER A 23 0.06 37.51 1.38
C SER A 23 1.10 38.53 1.81
N PHE A 24 2.33 38.42 1.36
CA PHE A 24 3.36 39.40 1.57
C PHE A 24 4.28 39.59 0.38
N ILE A 25 4.80 40.79 0.17
CA ILE A 25 5.85 41.07 -0.82
C ILE A 25 7.19 40.66 -0.24
N LEU A 26 7.89 39.79 -0.93
CA LEU A 26 9.18 39.26 -0.54
C LEU A 26 10.30 40.21 -0.94
N LYS A 27 11.04 40.71 0.02
CA LYS A 27 12.18 41.63 -0.18
C LYS A 27 13.52 40.90 -0.37
N SER A 28 13.57 39.63 0.03
CA SER A 28 14.80 38.83 -0.08
C SER A 28 14.49 37.37 -0.42
N PHE A 29 15.36 36.71 -1.20
CA PHE A 29 15.23 35.29 -1.60
C PHE A 29 15.48 34.27 -0.45
N LYS A 30 15.42 34.71 0.81
CA LYS A 30 15.63 33.82 1.97
C LYS A 30 14.49 32.83 2.19
N SER A 31 13.25 33.22 1.86
CA SER A 31 12.10 32.32 2.01
C SER A 31 11.82 31.52 0.74
N ARG A 32 11.33 30.30 0.92
CA ARG A 32 10.98 29.35 -0.15
C ARG A 32 9.64 28.72 0.18
N VAL A 33 8.98 28.12 -0.81
CA VAL A 33 7.77 27.33 -0.57
C VAL A 33 8.08 26.23 0.45
N GLY A 34 7.19 26.08 1.44
CA GLY A 34 7.37 25.22 2.61
C GLY A 34 8.16 25.85 3.75
N GLY A 35 8.72 27.05 3.55
CA GLY A 35 9.41 27.80 4.60
C GLY A 35 8.45 28.33 5.66
N LEU A 36 8.92 28.39 6.90
CA LEU A 36 8.20 29.00 8.01
C LEU A 36 8.58 30.45 8.15
N VAL A 37 7.57 31.28 8.34
CA VAL A 37 7.69 32.74 8.55
C VAL A 37 6.90 33.13 9.78
N ALA A 38 7.18 34.31 10.32
CA ALA A 38 6.43 34.83 11.44
C ALA A 38 6.13 36.34 11.28
N VAL A 39 5.03 36.80 11.86
CA VAL A 39 4.69 38.19 11.97
C VAL A 39 4.48 38.52 13.45
N GLN A 40 5.16 39.54 13.94
CA GLN A 40 4.95 40.03 15.30
C GLN A 40 3.79 41.06 15.30
N MET A 41 2.81 40.89 16.20
CA MET A 41 1.71 41.81 16.36
C MET A 41 1.26 41.88 17.81
N GLU A 42 0.54 42.96 18.14
CA GLU A 42 -0.12 43.15 19.44
C GLU A 42 -1.60 42.81 19.31
N VAL A 43 -2.11 42.01 20.24
CA VAL A 43 -3.53 41.68 20.36
C VAL A 43 -4.06 42.10 21.73
N PRO A 44 -5.36 42.41 21.86
CA PRO A 44 -5.97 42.67 23.18
C PRO A 44 -5.81 41.44 24.09
N ASP A 45 -5.42 41.65 25.34
CA ASP A 45 -5.44 40.64 26.40
C ASP A 45 -6.65 40.87 27.29
N GLU A 46 -7.70 40.09 27.09
CA GLU A 46 -8.95 40.19 27.84
C GLU A 46 -8.76 39.92 29.34
N ALA A 47 -7.78 39.08 29.71
CA ALA A 47 -7.53 38.69 31.11
C ALA A 47 -6.79 39.79 31.90
N ARG A 48 -5.96 40.64 31.23
CA ARG A 48 -5.08 41.62 31.87
C ARG A 48 -5.42 43.09 31.54
N GLN A 49 -6.53 43.34 30.83
CA GLN A 49 -6.93 44.69 30.37
C GLN A 49 -5.79 45.45 29.65
N GLY A 50 -4.96 44.73 28.88
CA GLY A 50 -3.80 45.28 28.21
C GLY A 50 -3.65 44.76 26.80
N LYS A 51 -2.45 44.91 26.24
CA LYS A 51 -2.06 44.32 24.96
C LYS A 51 -1.02 43.25 25.21
N GLN A 52 -1.14 42.13 24.50
CA GLN A 52 -0.16 41.06 24.48
C GLN A 52 0.55 41.03 23.13
N SER A 53 1.88 40.97 23.14
CA SER A 53 2.65 40.75 21.93
C SER A 53 2.70 39.26 21.59
N ILE A 54 2.38 38.92 20.35
CA ILE A 54 2.37 37.56 19.83
C ILE A 54 3.18 37.46 18.55
N TYR A 55 3.66 36.23 18.26
CA TYR A 55 4.15 35.85 16.94
C TYR A 55 3.10 35.01 16.22
N VAL A 56 2.65 35.47 15.07
CA VAL A 56 1.79 34.70 14.16
C VAL A 56 2.70 33.90 13.24
N TRP A 57 2.61 32.58 13.33
CA TRP A 57 3.39 31.64 12.53
C TRP A 57 2.65 31.25 11.28
N GLY A 58 3.38 31.23 10.16
CA GLY A 58 2.82 30.84 8.89
C GLY A 58 3.79 29.99 8.08
N ARG A 59 3.23 29.20 7.18
CA ARG A 59 3.97 28.40 6.19
C ARG A 59 3.72 28.98 4.80
N VAL A 60 4.79 29.29 4.07
CA VAL A 60 4.70 29.75 2.68
C VAL A 60 4.23 28.60 1.79
N VAL A 61 3.11 28.79 1.11
CA VAL A 61 2.48 27.78 0.25
C VAL A 61 2.63 28.09 -1.24
N THR A 62 2.71 29.38 -1.60
CA THR A 62 2.91 29.83 -2.98
C THR A 62 3.91 30.97 -3.04
N ILE A 63 4.63 31.11 -4.13
CA ILE A 63 5.43 32.30 -4.46
C ILE A 63 5.16 32.61 -5.92
N ASN A 64 4.54 33.76 -6.18
CA ASN A 64 4.23 34.25 -7.50
C ASN A 64 5.17 35.40 -7.84
N ARG A 65 5.64 35.45 -9.07
CA ARG A 65 6.38 36.58 -9.63
C ARG A 65 5.47 37.36 -10.55
N PHE A 66 5.31 38.62 -10.35
CA PHE A 66 4.53 39.46 -11.23
C PHE A 66 5.16 40.85 -11.35
N ASN A 67 4.88 41.50 -12.46
CA ASN A 67 5.25 42.88 -12.69
C ASN A 67 3.99 43.68 -12.98
N PRO A 68 3.58 44.60 -12.09
CA PRO A 68 2.33 45.35 -12.26
C PRO A 68 2.36 46.30 -13.47
N PHE A 69 3.55 46.62 -14.00
CA PHE A 69 3.72 47.48 -15.17
C PHE A 69 3.95 46.69 -16.48
N PHE A 70 3.92 45.36 -16.43
CA PHE A 70 4.07 44.49 -17.59
C PHE A 70 2.98 43.42 -17.58
N PRO A 71 1.70 43.86 -17.76
CA PRO A 71 0.57 42.92 -17.82
C PRO A 71 0.63 42.06 -19.10
N TYR A 72 -0.18 41.02 -19.15
CA TYR A 72 -0.22 40.07 -20.27
C TYR A 72 -0.47 40.74 -21.60
N GLU A 73 -1.34 41.75 -21.63
CA GLU A 73 -1.68 42.52 -22.83
C GLU A 73 -0.45 43.25 -23.42
N ALA A 74 0.34 43.91 -22.56
CA ALA A 74 1.56 44.59 -22.99
C ALA A 74 2.63 43.58 -23.50
N ALA A 75 2.71 42.40 -22.90
CA ALA A 75 3.59 41.32 -23.35
C ALA A 75 3.17 40.81 -24.75
N GLN A 76 1.87 40.72 -25.01
CA GLN A 76 1.32 40.29 -26.31
C GLN A 76 1.55 41.32 -27.40
N GLU A 77 1.38 42.61 -27.12
CA GLU A 77 1.66 43.70 -28.08
C GLU A 77 3.12 43.72 -28.49
N LEU A 78 4.06 43.70 -27.52
CA LEU A 78 5.51 43.68 -27.81
C LEU A 78 5.95 42.43 -28.57
N SER A 79 5.33 41.27 -28.27
CA SER A 79 5.60 40.04 -29.01
C SER A 79 5.16 40.13 -30.47
N ASN A 80 4.02 40.78 -30.75
CA ASN A 80 3.51 41.00 -32.11
C ASN A 80 4.39 41.94 -32.92
N GLU A 81 5.07 42.87 -32.25
CA GLU A 81 6.06 43.79 -32.85
C GLU A 81 7.43 43.17 -33.07
N GLY A 82 7.65 41.92 -32.64
CA GLY A 82 8.92 41.20 -32.79
C GLY A 82 10.04 41.72 -31.88
N LEU A 83 9.70 42.49 -30.85
CA LEU A 83 10.66 43.03 -29.88
C LEU A 83 11.03 41.98 -28.84
N SER A 84 12.30 41.96 -28.44
CA SER A 84 12.76 41.08 -27.35
C SER A 84 12.15 41.56 -26.04
N LEU A 85 11.27 40.70 -25.43
CA LEU A 85 10.62 40.99 -24.14
C LEU A 85 11.62 41.12 -22.98
N GLN A 86 12.81 40.53 -23.11
CA GLN A 86 13.85 40.54 -22.06
C GLN A 86 14.60 41.86 -21.99
N ASP A 87 14.68 42.60 -23.09
CA ASP A 87 15.48 43.81 -23.21
C ASP A 87 14.68 45.09 -22.88
N THR A 88 13.37 44.98 -22.63
CA THR A 88 12.57 46.12 -22.21
C THR A 88 12.84 46.53 -20.77
N ILE A 89 13.13 47.79 -20.55
CA ILE A 89 13.37 48.40 -19.21
C ILE A 89 12.20 48.10 -18.25
N LEU A 90 10.97 47.94 -18.77
CA LEU A 90 9.77 47.63 -18.02
C LEU A 90 9.74 46.19 -17.50
N SER A 91 10.41 45.22 -18.17
CA SER A 91 10.40 43.80 -17.77
C SER A 91 11.23 43.52 -16.52
N ASN A 92 12.28 44.29 -16.26
CA ASN A 92 13.26 44.00 -15.21
C ASN A 92 13.21 44.95 -14.00
N SER A 93 12.65 46.16 -14.14
CA SER A 93 12.83 47.22 -13.12
C SER A 93 11.85 47.16 -11.96
N ARG A 94 10.75 46.36 -12.00
CA ARG A 94 9.71 46.31 -10.96
C ARG A 94 9.10 44.94 -10.72
N ASP A 95 9.85 43.90 -10.95
CA ASP A 95 9.45 42.55 -10.59
C ASP A 95 9.21 42.44 -9.09
N GLN A 96 8.05 41.96 -8.71
CA GLN A 96 7.67 41.69 -7.32
C GLN A 96 7.45 40.19 -7.13
N LEU A 97 7.86 39.72 -5.98
CA LEU A 97 7.59 38.36 -5.51
C LEU A 97 6.53 38.43 -4.43
N GLU A 98 5.36 37.93 -4.70
CA GLU A 98 4.28 37.77 -3.72
C GLU A 98 4.25 36.34 -3.21
N ALA A 99 4.34 36.19 -1.89
CA ALA A 99 4.25 34.91 -1.21
C ALA A 99 2.92 34.79 -0.49
N GLY A 100 2.16 33.73 -0.79
CA GLY A 100 0.97 33.33 -0.06
C GLY A 100 1.36 32.44 1.13
N VAL A 101 0.79 32.72 2.28
CA VAL A 101 1.10 32.09 3.57
C VAL A 101 -0.15 31.51 4.20
N LEU A 102 -0.08 30.23 4.56
CA LEU A 102 -1.09 29.58 5.41
C LEU A 102 -0.69 29.77 6.87
N ILE A 103 -1.60 30.33 7.68
CA ILE A 103 -1.38 30.56 9.10
C ILE A 103 -1.47 29.23 9.85
N LEU A 104 -0.49 28.98 10.70
CA LEU A 104 -0.40 27.78 11.54
C LEU A 104 -0.97 28.03 12.94
N GLY A 105 -0.96 29.28 13.38
CA GLY A 105 -1.39 29.73 14.70
C GLY A 105 -0.49 30.84 15.26
N CYS A 106 -0.64 31.17 16.54
CA CYS A 106 0.17 32.18 17.22
C CYS A 106 0.78 31.64 18.52
N THR A 107 1.91 32.23 18.91
CA THR A 107 2.58 32.01 20.20
C THR A 107 2.77 33.32 20.92
N ALA A 108 2.91 33.29 22.24
CA ALA A 108 3.34 34.47 22.98
C ALA A 108 4.74 34.92 22.54
N ALA A 109 5.02 36.23 22.61
CA ALA A 109 6.35 36.76 22.25
C ALA A 109 7.33 36.77 23.44
N ASP A 110 7.16 35.83 24.38
CA ASP A 110 7.96 35.66 25.59
C ASP A 110 9.23 34.80 25.34
N GLY A 111 9.46 34.35 24.12
CA GLY A 111 10.56 33.49 23.75
C GLY A 111 10.26 31.99 23.92
N ASN A 112 9.06 31.61 24.35
CA ASN A 112 8.62 30.23 24.46
C ASN A 112 7.64 29.88 23.31
N PHE A 113 8.13 29.21 22.28
CA PHE A 113 7.35 28.87 21.09
C PHE A 113 6.67 27.50 21.17
N LYS A 114 6.67 26.86 22.33
CA LYS A 114 6.11 25.50 22.49
C LYS A 114 4.59 25.45 22.37
N ASN A 115 3.88 26.50 22.76
CA ASN A 115 2.43 26.52 22.76
C ASN A 115 1.90 27.32 21.58
N LEU A 116 1.25 26.68 20.64
CA LEU A 116 0.61 27.29 19.47
C LEU A 116 -0.89 27.35 19.70
N TYR A 117 -1.45 28.55 19.61
CA TYR A 117 -2.87 28.82 19.77
C TYR A 117 -3.50 29.22 18.44
N PRO A 118 -4.81 28.99 18.23
CA PRO A 118 -5.51 29.50 17.06
C PRO A 118 -5.43 31.05 17.04
N LEU A 119 -5.24 31.60 15.83
CA LEU A 119 -5.25 33.05 15.64
C LEU A 119 -6.69 33.57 15.64
N THR A 120 -6.99 34.57 16.48
CA THR A 120 -8.32 35.15 16.60
C THR A 120 -8.48 36.47 15.83
N TYR A 121 -7.39 37.21 15.60
CA TYR A 121 -7.40 38.47 14.85
C TYR A 121 -6.47 38.37 13.64
N PRO A 122 -6.84 38.84 12.44
CA PRO A 122 -6.00 38.80 11.27
C PRO A 122 -4.73 39.63 11.44
N VAL A 123 -3.69 39.28 10.69
CA VAL A 123 -2.43 40.01 10.62
C VAL A 123 -2.68 41.42 10.04
N GLN A 124 -2.04 42.42 10.58
CA GLN A 124 -2.22 43.81 10.12
C GLN A 124 -1.56 44.00 8.74
N PRO A 125 -2.22 44.67 7.79
CA PRO A 125 -1.57 45.14 6.57
C PRO A 125 -0.34 46.00 6.89
N ALA A 126 0.69 45.91 6.02
CA ALA A 126 1.99 46.57 6.20
C ALA A 126 2.84 46.06 7.37
N ALA A 127 2.41 45.03 8.11
CA ALA A 127 3.25 44.38 9.13
C ALA A 127 4.49 43.73 8.49
N GLU A 128 5.61 43.76 9.23
CA GLU A 128 6.84 43.09 8.79
C GLU A 128 6.74 41.56 8.93
N VAL A 129 7.12 40.87 7.86
CA VAL A 129 7.28 39.39 7.86
C VAL A 129 8.72 39.05 8.17
N LEU A 130 8.90 38.24 9.19
CA LEU A 130 10.17 37.88 9.76
C LEU A 130 10.57 36.44 9.34
N TYR A 131 11.87 36.26 9.07
CA TYR A 131 12.49 34.95 8.93
C TYR A 131 12.96 34.47 10.30
N PRO A 132 12.33 33.41 10.86
CA PRO A 132 12.64 32.95 12.20
C PRO A 132 14.02 32.31 12.30
N PRO A 133 14.74 32.44 13.42
CA PRO A 133 15.97 31.69 13.66
C PRO A 133 15.67 30.19 13.78
N ALA A 134 16.65 29.34 13.43
CA ALA A 134 16.49 27.87 13.47
C ALA A 134 16.05 27.36 14.85
N LYS A 135 16.55 27.96 15.93
CA LYS A 135 16.19 27.62 17.30
C LYS A 135 14.70 27.81 17.57
N ALA A 136 14.13 28.94 17.16
CA ALA A 136 12.70 29.23 17.34
C ALA A 136 11.82 28.22 16.57
N ILE A 137 12.23 27.85 15.34
CA ILE A 137 11.50 26.82 14.57
C ILE A 137 11.61 25.46 15.25
N LYS A 138 12.80 25.06 15.72
CA LYS A 138 13.00 23.79 16.45
C LYS A 138 12.11 23.72 17.70
N GLU A 139 12.01 24.80 18.46
CA GLU A 139 11.13 24.88 19.63
C GLU A 139 9.63 24.81 19.24
N LEU A 140 9.25 25.48 18.16
CA LEU A 140 7.88 25.41 17.62
C LEU A 140 7.51 23.99 17.20
N LEU A 141 8.41 23.30 16.52
CA LEU A 141 8.19 21.90 16.06
C LEU A 141 8.15 20.92 17.23
N ALA A 142 9.01 21.11 18.22
CA ALA A 142 9.06 20.26 19.42
C ALA A 142 7.88 20.51 20.38
N GLY A 143 7.26 21.68 20.29
CA GLY A 143 6.18 22.08 21.19
C GLY A 143 4.85 21.37 20.92
N GLY A 144 4.04 21.23 21.97
CA GLY A 144 2.64 20.79 21.82
C GLY A 144 2.39 19.29 21.90
N ILE A 145 3.42 18.48 22.12
CA ILE A 145 3.25 17.05 22.33
C ILE A 145 3.95 16.64 23.65
N PRO A 146 3.33 16.83 24.83
CA PRO A 146 3.95 16.53 26.12
C PRO A 146 4.29 15.03 26.23
N GLY A 147 5.46 14.73 26.81
CA GLY A 147 5.88 13.36 27.10
C GLY A 147 6.32 12.51 25.92
N HIS A 148 6.70 13.11 24.80
CA HIS A 148 7.06 12.36 23.59
C HIS A 148 8.56 12.11 23.46
N THR A 149 8.88 10.87 23.07
CA THR A 149 10.21 10.51 22.60
C THR A 149 10.34 11.01 21.15
N PRO A 150 11.25 11.95 20.85
CA PRO A 150 11.45 12.44 19.50
C PRO A 150 12.20 11.41 18.65
N MET A 151 11.70 11.15 17.44
CA MET A 151 12.36 10.35 16.41
C MET A 151 12.79 11.27 15.28
N ARG A 152 14.10 11.39 15.02
CA ARG A 152 14.64 12.29 14.01
C ARG A 152 14.59 11.63 12.63
N ILE A 153 13.74 12.15 11.75
CA ILE A 153 13.53 11.56 10.42
C ILE A 153 14.24 12.29 9.27
N GLY A 154 14.58 13.56 9.42
CA GLY A 154 15.19 14.35 8.35
C GLY A 154 15.21 15.84 8.67
N THR A 155 15.13 16.69 7.64
CA THR A 155 15.16 18.15 7.73
C THR A 155 14.03 18.78 6.94
N LEU A 156 13.70 20.04 7.25
CA LEU A 156 12.79 20.83 6.41
C LEU A 156 13.39 21.02 5.00
N ILE A 157 12.59 20.87 3.94
CA ILE A 157 13.05 21.12 2.56
C ILE A 157 13.54 22.55 2.39
N ALA A 158 12.81 23.51 2.95
CA ALA A 158 13.14 24.93 2.88
C ALA A 158 14.29 25.35 3.81
N ARG A 159 14.57 24.56 4.86
CA ARG A 159 15.54 24.86 5.92
C ARG A 159 16.29 23.60 6.33
N GLN A 160 17.41 23.31 5.67
CA GLN A 160 18.23 22.12 5.95
C GLN A 160 18.94 22.16 7.33
N ASP A 161 19.02 23.35 7.94
CA ASP A 161 19.53 23.57 9.29
C ASP A 161 18.51 23.24 10.40
N VAL A 162 17.27 22.90 10.03
CA VAL A 162 16.20 22.55 10.95
C VAL A 162 15.84 21.07 10.79
N ASP A 163 16.18 20.29 11.81
CA ASP A 163 15.79 18.88 11.89
C ASP A 163 14.28 18.74 12.15
N ILE A 164 13.69 17.74 11.51
CA ILE A 164 12.32 17.30 11.78
C ILE A 164 12.38 16.05 12.65
N SER A 165 11.74 16.13 13.80
CA SER A 165 11.45 14.97 14.63
C SER A 165 9.94 14.72 14.68
N ILE A 166 9.56 13.45 14.73
CA ILE A 166 8.17 13.00 14.91
C ILE A 166 8.03 12.28 16.23
N SER A 167 6.81 12.20 16.73
CA SER A 167 6.52 11.51 17.99
C SER A 167 6.52 9.99 17.80
N VAL A 168 7.43 9.28 18.46
CA VAL A 168 7.44 7.82 18.52
C VAL A 168 6.12 7.29 19.05
N ASP A 169 5.64 7.83 20.17
CA ASP A 169 4.40 7.37 20.83
C ASP A 169 3.19 7.45 19.90
N ARG A 170 3.16 8.48 19.03
CA ARG A 170 2.08 8.64 18.05
C ARG A 170 2.20 7.66 16.88
N VAL A 171 3.42 7.33 16.46
CA VAL A 171 3.66 6.36 15.39
C VAL A 171 3.28 4.96 15.88
N VAL A 172 3.78 4.55 17.06
CA VAL A 172 3.57 3.18 17.56
C VAL A 172 2.15 2.92 18.08
N ALA A 173 1.45 3.98 18.56
CA ALA A 173 0.11 3.84 19.14
C ALA A 173 -1.04 4.18 18.17
N ARG A 174 -0.76 4.83 17.04
CA ARG A 174 -1.80 5.49 16.23
C ARG A 174 -1.76 5.17 14.74
N HIS A 175 -1.04 4.16 14.33
CA HIS A 175 -0.84 3.71 12.95
C HIS A 175 -0.32 4.82 12.02
N MET A 176 0.53 4.43 11.10
CA MET A 176 1.15 5.34 10.14
C MET A 176 1.08 4.77 8.72
N ALA A 177 0.90 5.62 7.71
CA ALA A 177 1.01 5.25 6.32
C ALA A 177 2.22 5.95 5.67
N ILE A 178 3.02 5.20 4.90
CA ILE A 178 4.11 5.70 4.06
C ILE A 178 3.74 5.43 2.61
N LEU A 179 3.47 6.50 1.87
CA LEU A 179 2.93 6.43 0.52
C LEU A 179 3.89 7.09 -0.47
N ALA A 180 4.31 6.37 -1.50
CA ALA A 180 5.20 6.89 -2.52
C ALA A 180 5.17 6.04 -3.79
N MET A 181 5.37 6.64 -4.95
CA MET A 181 5.64 5.87 -6.17
C MET A 181 6.98 5.13 -6.09
N THR A 182 7.20 4.18 -7.00
CA THR A 182 8.50 3.50 -7.16
C THR A 182 9.61 4.53 -7.40
N GLY A 183 10.73 4.41 -6.69
CA GLY A 183 11.83 5.37 -6.75
C GLY A 183 11.58 6.68 -5.98
N GLY A 184 10.43 6.87 -5.32
CA GLY A 184 10.13 8.05 -4.51
C GLY A 184 10.83 8.11 -3.15
N GLY A 185 11.55 7.05 -2.75
CA GLY A 185 12.25 6.99 -1.46
C GLY A 185 11.46 6.29 -0.33
N LYS A 186 10.42 5.53 -0.66
CA LYS A 186 9.57 4.79 0.27
C LYS A 186 10.36 3.93 1.26
N THR A 187 11.19 3.04 0.74
CA THR A 187 12.00 2.11 1.55
C THR A 187 13.07 2.85 2.38
N VAL A 188 13.63 3.94 1.86
CA VAL A 188 14.56 4.82 2.59
C VAL A 188 13.87 5.44 3.79
N ALA A 189 12.67 5.98 3.60
CA ALA A 189 11.89 6.59 4.68
C ALA A 189 11.49 5.57 5.74
N ALA A 190 11.05 4.39 5.31
CA ALA A 190 10.70 3.31 6.23
C ALA A 190 11.92 2.86 7.05
N ARG A 191 13.07 2.60 6.41
CA ARG A 191 14.31 2.22 7.11
C ARG A 191 14.76 3.27 8.11
N ARG A 192 14.64 4.56 7.78
CA ARG A 192 14.97 5.64 8.72
C ARG A 192 14.11 5.59 9.98
N ILE A 193 12.80 5.40 9.83
CA ILE A 193 11.87 5.27 10.95
C ILE A 193 12.18 4.00 11.76
N LEU A 194 12.40 2.88 11.07
CA LEU A 194 12.72 1.61 11.73
C LEU A 194 14.03 1.68 12.52
N ARG A 195 15.07 2.32 11.99
CA ARG A 195 16.35 2.52 12.68
C ARG A 195 16.16 3.19 14.03
N GLU A 196 15.43 4.31 14.05
CA GLU A 196 15.16 5.04 15.31
C GLU A 196 14.39 4.17 16.32
N LEU A 197 13.43 3.36 15.86
CA LEU A 197 12.67 2.44 16.71
C LEU A 197 13.54 1.29 17.23
N ILE A 198 14.44 0.77 16.40
CA ILE A 198 15.42 -0.27 16.79
C ILE A 198 16.37 0.27 17.86
N ASP A 199 16.89 1.47 17.69
CA ASP A 199 17.78 2.14 18.65
C ASP A 199 17.08 2.35 20.01
N LEU A 200 15.76 2.58 19.98
CA LEU A 200 14.92 2.64 21.19
C LEU A 200 14.58 1.25 21.77
N GLY A 201 14.91 0.18 21.09
CA GLY A 201 14.61 -1.18 21.49
C GLY A 201 13.14 -1.58 21.38
N TYR A 202 12.36 -0.90 20.52
CA TYR A 202 10.95 -1.21 20.31
C TYR A 202 10.78 -2.47 19.46
N PRO A 203 9.91 -3.43 19.85
CA PRO A 203 9.70 -4.67 19.12
C PRO A 203 9.06 -4.43 17.75
N LEU A 204 9.62 -5.05 16.71
CA LEU A 204 9.17 -4.89 15.32
C LEU A 204 8.85 -6.24 14.68
N LEU A 205 7.74 -6.31 13.96
CA LEU A 205 7.39 -7.40 13.06
C LEU A 205 7.26 -6.85 11.65
N ILE A 206 8.09 -7.29 10.72
CA ILE A 206 8.15 -6.78 9.35
C ILE A 206 7.69 -7.87 8.39
N LEU A 207 6.63 -7.62 7.61
CA LEU A 207 6.22 -8.44 6.48
C LEU A 207 6.90 -7.90 5.22
N ASP A 208 7.87 -8.66 4.69
CA ASP A 208 8.75 -8.23 3.61
C ASP A 208 8.56 -9.11 2.35
N PRO A 209 7.69 -8.72 1.40
CA PRO A 209 7.46 -9.49 0.18
C PRO A 209 8.58 -9.38 -0.86
N HIS A 210 9.50 -8.41 -0.74
CA HIS A 210 10.51 -8.13 -1.77
C HIS A 210 11.96 -8.26 -1.30
N GLY A 211 12.22 -8.31 0.02
CA GLY A 211 13.56 -8.35 0.59
C GLY A 211 14.16 -6.95 0.84
N ASP A 212 13.30 -5.95 0.91
CA ASP A 212 13.70 -4.55 1.15
C ASP A 212 14.37 -4.32 2.50
N TYR A 213 14.15 -5.21 3.47
CA TYR A 213 14.65 -5.09 4.85
C TYR A 213 15.76 -6.09 5.20
N LEU A 214 16.24 -6.91 4.25
CA LEU A 214 17.36 -7.83 4.47
C LEU A 214 18.65 -7.09 4.89
N GLY A 215 18.80 -5.84 4.48
CA GLY A 215 19.92 -4.98 4.90
C GLY A 215 19.97 -4.73 6.42
N LEU A 216 18.82 -4.74 7.13
CA LEU A 216 18.79 -4.62 8.59
C LEU A 216 19.48 -5.83 9.26
N TRP A 217 19.26 -7.03 8.74
CA TRP A 217 19.94 -8.22 9.24
C TRP A 217 21.43 -8.24 8.87
N GLN A 218 21.76 -7.87 7.63
CA GLN A 218 23.16 -7.82 7.16
C GLN A 218 24.01 -6.86 8.01
N LYS A 219 23.40 -5.79 8.49
CA LYS A 219 24.02 -4.75 9.32
C LYS A 219 23.60 -4.82 10.81
N ARG A 220 23.15 -6.00 11.27
CA ARG A 220 22.67 -6.19 12.64
C ARG A 220 23.67 -5.77 13.72
N GLU A 221 24.95 -5.79 13.41
CA GLU A 221 26.03 -5.34 14.30
C GLU A 221 25.95 -3.85 14.68
N LEU A 222 25.28 -3.04 13.85
CA LEU A 222 25.04 -1.63 14.14
C LEU A 222 23.99 -1.44 15.25
N PHE A 223 23.15 -2.45 15.51
CA PHE A 223 22.06 -2.38 16.47
C PHE A 223 22.41 -3.07 17.79
N GLN A 224 23.31 -2.43 18.57
CA GLN A 224 23.79 -2.98 19.82
C GLN A 224 22.64 -3.29 20.80
N GLY A 225 22.62 -4.53 21.31
CA GLY A 225 21.60 -5.00 22.24
C GLY A 225 20.23 -5.31 21.63
N SER A 226 20.09 -5.24 20.30
CA SER A 226 18.89 -5.67 19.59
C SER A 226 19.17 -6.94 18.77
N THR A 227 18.17 -7.82 18.67
CA THR A 227 18.24 -9.07 17.91
C THR A 227 17.43 -8.93 16.62
N VAL A 228 18.10 -9.06 15.48
CA VAL A 228 17.44 -9.08 14.15
C VAL A 228 17.35 -10.51 13.68
N ARG A 229 16.13 -10.99 13.40
CA ARG A 229 15.84 -12.36 12.95
C ARG A 229 15.25 -12.33 11.55
N LEU A 230 15.74 -13.22 10.69
CA LEU A 230 15.15 -13.47 9.37
C LEU A 230 14.31 -14.75 9.44
N LEU A 231 13.02 -14.61 9.22
CA LEU A 231 12.08 -15.72 9.28
C LEU A 231 11.57 -16.08 7.89
N TYR A 232 11.38 -17.36 7.64
CA TYR A 232 10.65 -17.84 6.47
C TYR A 232 9.36 -18.56 6.89
N PRO A 233 8.31 -18.56 6.03
CA PRO A 233 7.04 -19.20 6.33
C PRO A 233 7.20 -20.67 6.70
N HIS A 234 6.75 -21.02 7.89
CA HIS A 234 6.66 -22.38 8.39
C HIS A 234 5.46 -22.48 9.32
N ILE A 235 4.71 -23.56 9.23
CA ILE A 235 3.60 -23.86 10.12
C ILE A 235 3.87 -25.20 10.78
N ALA A 236 4.28 -25.17 12.05
CA ALA A 236 4.42 -26.35 12.87
C ALA A 236 3.04 -26.82 13.32
N MET A 237 2.85 -28.12 13.46
CA MET A 237 1.62 -28.73 13.97
C MET A 237 1.78 -29.08 15.44
N THR A 238 0.84 -28.65 16.28
CA THR A 238 0.80 -28.96 17.71
C THR A 238 -0.62 -29.35 18.10
N GLU A 239 -0.80 -29.96 19.26
CA GLU A 239 -2.15 -30.25 19.77
C GLU A 239 -3.00 -29.00 19.94
N GLN A 240 -2.37 -27.90 20.36
CA GLN A 240 -3.05 -26.63 20.65
C GLN A 240 -3.51 -25.91 19.37
N ASN A 241 -2.85 -26.14 18.22
CA ASN A 241 -3.16 -25.47 16.98
C ASN A 241 -3.82 -26.36 15.91
N ARG A 242 -4.47 -27.49 16.28
CA ARG A 242 -5.18 -28.36 15.32
C ARG A 242 -6.17 -27.60 14.43
N HIS A 243 -6.80 -26.55 14.96
CA HIS A 243 -7.72 -25.69 14.23
C HIS A 243 -7.07 -24.97 13.04
N ILE A 244 -5.72 -24.90 12.98
CA ILE A 244 -5.00 -24.31 11.84
C ILE A 244 -5.36 -24.99 10.51
N VAL A 245 -5.70 -26.28 10.53
CA VAL A 245 -6.11 -27.01 9.32
C VAL A 245 -7.41 -26.44 8.75
N GLU A 246 -8.38 -26.15 9.61
CA GLU A 246 -9.64 -25.53 9.19
C GLU A 246 -9.40 -24.10 8.69
N ILE A 247 -8.57 -23.33 9.38
CA ILE A 247 -8.16 -21.99 8.96
C ILE A 247 -7.51 -22.04 7.57
N LEU A 248 -6.59 -22.97 7.33
CA LEU A 248 -5.94 -23.14 6.02
C LEU A 248 -6.94 -23.51 4.91
N ILE A 249 -7.89 -24.41 5.20
CA ILE A 249 -8.94 -24.75 4.23
C ILE A 249 -9.78 -23.51 3.92
N ASN A 250 -10.25 -22.80 4.94
CA ASN A 250 -11.10 -21.61 4.76
C ASN A 250 -10.38 -20.48 4.02
N LYS A 251 -9.08 -20.29 4.27
CA LYS A 251 -8.28 -19.22 3.65
C LYS A 251 -7.70 -19.59 2.27
N MET A 252 -7.48 -20.87 2.00
CA MET A 252 -6.82 -21.33 0.77
C MET A 252 -7.77 -22.00 -0.24
N THR A 253 -9.04 -22.20 0.14
CA THR A 253 -10.04 -22.87 -0.72
C THR A 253 -11.38 -22.11 -0.65
N GLU A 254 -12.44 -22.69 -1.17
CA GLU A 254 -13.80 -22.14 -1.07
C GLU A 254 -14.42 -22.29 0.33
N GLY A 255 -13.66 -22.81 1.29
CA GLY A 255 -14.12 -23.09 2.64
C GLY A 255 -14.94 -24.37 2.77
N LEU A 256 -15.49 -24.61 3.97
CA LEU A 256 -16.28 -25.78 4.31
C LEU A 256 -17.69 -25.38 4.77
N THR A 257 -18.68 -26.17 4.36
CA THR A 257 -20.04 -26.09 4.92
C THR A 257 -20.07 -26.71 6.31
N GLU A 258 -21.12 -26.43 7.11
CA GLU A 258 -21.25 -26.95 8.47
C GLU A 258 -21.14 -28.48 8.56
N PRO A 259 -21.83 -29.29 7.72
CA PRO A 259 -21.66 -30.75 7.74
C PRO A 259 -20.23 -31.21 7.39
N GLN A 260 -19.50 -30.42 6.57
CA GLN A 260 -18.12 -30.73 6.20
C GLN A 260 -17.15 -30.41 7.35
N ARG A 261 -17.40 -29.35 8.12
CA ARG A 261 -16.64 -28.99 9.33
C ARG A 261 -16.80 -30.06 10.41
N GLU A 262 -18.02 -30.53 10.64
CA GLU A 262 -18.29 -31.59 11.59
C GLU A 262 -17.51 -32.86 11.28
N VAL A 263 -17.55 -33.31 10.02
CA VAL A 263 -16.79 -34.48 9.56
C VAL A 263 -15.27 -34.26 9.64
N LEU A 264 -14.81 -33.06 9.30
CA LEU A 264 -13.39 -32.71 9.44
C LEU A 264 -12.96 -32.73 10.90
N SER A 265 -13.74 -32.13 11.81
CA SER A 265 -13.49 -32.11 13.25
C SER A 265 -13.41 -33.53 13.83
N GLU A 266 -14.32 -34.43 13.43
CA GLU A 266 -14.28 -35.84 13.80
C GLU A 266 -12.97 -36.51 13.33
N CYS A 267 -12.51 -36.21 12.11
CA CYS A 267 -11.26 -36.76 11.59
C CYS A 267 -10.02 -36.16 12.27
N LEU A 268 -10.05 -34.88 12.63
CA LEU A 268 -8.98 -34.20 13.37
C LEU A 268 -8.78 -34.76 14.76
N SER A 269 -9.87 -35.21 15.42
CA SER A 269 -9.76 -35.83 16.76
C SER A 269 -9.16 -37.24 16.73
N GLU A 270 -9.13 -37.91 15.57
CA GLU A 270 -8.55 -39.25 15.40
C GLU A 270 -7.07 -39.25 15.04
N VAL A 271 -6.52 -38.09 14.66
CA VAL A 271 -5.12 -37.98 14.21
C VAL A 271 -4.38 -37.01 15.12
N ASP A 272 -3.58 -37.55 16.02
CA ASP A 272 -2.73 -36.73 16.91
C ASP A 272 -1.52 -36.18 16.16
N PRO A 273 -1.15 -34.92 16.39
CA PRO A 273 0.08 -34.36 15.86
C PRO A 273 1.32 -35.08 16.47
N GLU A 274 2.33 -35.32 15.64
CA GLU A 274 3.62 -35.81 16.10
C GLU A 274 4.52 -34.64 16.53
N GLU A 275 5.39 -34.82 17.49
CA GLU A 275 6.30 -33.77 17.97
C GLU A 275 7.19 -33.27 16.83
N GLY A 276 7.18 -31.93 16.61
CA GLY A 276 7.93 -31.29 15.52
C GLY A 276 7.40 -31.55 14.11
N GLU A 277 6.19 -32.09 14.00
CA GLU A 277 5.57 -32.35 12.69
C GLU A 277 5.20 -31.03 11.96
N SER A 278 5.50 -30.94 10.66
CA SER A 278 5.00 -29.84 9.82
C SER A 278 3.52 -30.04 9.48
N VAL A 279 2.79 -28.94 9.34
CA VAL A 279 1.37 -28.99 8.94
C VAL A 279 1.18 -29.73 7.60
N LEU A 280 2.14 -29.68 6.69
CA LEU A 280 2.09 -30.44 5.43
C LEU A 280 2.07 -31.94 5.68
N ARG A 281 2.94 -32.44 6.56
CA ARG A 281 3.01 -33.88 6.89
C ARG A 281 1.73 -34.32 7.59
N TYR A 282 1.24 -33.52 8.53
CA TYR A 282 -0.02 -33.78 9.22
C TYR A 282 -1.22 -33.85 8.24
N ILE A 283 -1.35 -32.89 7.32
CA ILE A 283 -2.43 -32.89 6.33
C ILE A 283 -2.37 -34.14 5.43
N LYS A 284 -1.19 -34.62 5.05
CA LYS A 284 -1.04 -35.88 4.31
C LYS A 284 -1.60 -37.06 5.11
N ARG A 285 -1.22 -37.19 6.38
CA ARG A 285 -1.75 -38.24 7.28
C ARG A 285 -3.27 -38.15 7.47
N LEU A 286 -3.77 -36.96 7.68
CA LEU A 286 -5.21 -36.70 7.82
C LEU A 286 -5.98 -37.08 6.55
N ARG A 287 -5.48 -36.71 5.38
CA ARG A 287 -6.06 -37.08 4.08
C ARG A 287 -6.10 -38.58 3.84
N ASP A 288 -5.05 -39.30 4.24
CA ASP A 288 -5.00 -40.75 4.16
C ASP A 288 -5.97 -41.41 5.15
N THR A 289 -6.16 -40.83 6.34
CA THR A 289 -7.15 -41.28 7.31
C THR A 289 -8.58 -41.09 6.77
N ILE A 290 -8.88 -39.92 6.17
CA ILE A 290 -10.17 -39.67 5.52
C ILE A 290 -10.40 -40.67 4.36
N ALA A 291 -9.36 -40.99 3.57
CA ALA A 291 -9.49 -41.96 2.50
C ALA A 291 -9.80 -43.39 3.01
N ARG A 292 -9.15 -43.82 4.10
CA ARG A 292 -9.46 -45.08 4.80
C ARG A 292 -10.86 -45.09 5.39
N LYS A 293 -11.28 -43.98 5.98
CA LYS A 293 -12.63 -43.84 6.54
C LYS A 293 -13.69 -43.92 5.44
N ALA A 294 -13.49 -43.26 4.31
CA ALA A 294 -14.37 -43.30 3.15
C ALA A 294 -14.53 -44.70 2.56
N SER A 295 -13.48 -45.57 2.61
CA SER A 295 -13.56 -46.93 2.13
C SER A 295 -14.30 -47.88 3.08
N ARG A 296 -14.48 -47.52 4.36
CA ARG A 296 -15.11 -48.34 5.41
C ARG A 296 -16.51 -47.85 5.80
N VAL A 297 -16.93 -46.67 5.35
CA VAL A 297 -18.24 -46.10 5.70
C VAL A 297 -19.38 -46.94 5.10
N SER A 298 -20.25 -47.42 5.99
CA SER A 298 -21.51 -48.12 5.62
C SER A 298 -22.61 -47.12 5.20
N ASP A 299 -22.62 -45.92 5.75
CA ASP A 299 -23.57 -44.86 5.38
C ASP A 299 -23.11 -44.09 4.14
N ARG A 300 -23.71 -44.42 3.00
CA ARG A 300 -23.42 -43.79 1.69
C ARG A 300 -23.68 -42.26 1.69
N ARG A 301 -24.47 -41.71 2.64
CA ARG A 301 -24.75 -40.27 2.72
C ARG A 301 -23.52 -39.45 3.16
N LYS A 302 -22.58 -40.06 3.92
CA LYS A 302 -21.36 -39.40 4.36
C LYS A 302 -20.25 -39.38 3.29
N LEU A 303 -20.33 -40.21 2.26
CA LEU A 303 -19.30 -40.32 1.21
C LEU A 303 -19.06 -39.01 0.42
N PRO A 304 -20.10 -38.25 0.00
CA PRO A 304 -19.86 -36.97 -0.69
C PRO A 304 -19.11 -35.98 0.20
N THR A 305 -19.47 -35.87 1.49
CA THR A 305 -18.85 -34.96 2.45
C THR A 305 -17.38 -35.29 2.68
N LEU A 306 -17.04 -36.58 2.92
CA LEU A 306 -15.65 -37.05 3.05
C LEU A 306 -14.84 -36.79 1.76
N SER A 307 -15.47 -36.96 0.59
CA SER A 307 -14.84 -36.68 -0.70
C SER A 307 -14.48 -35.22 -0.89
N VAL A 308 -15.38 -34.31 -0.47
CA VAL A 308 -15.12 -32.85 -0.49
C VAL A 308 -14.00 -32.49 0.48
N CYS A 309 -14.06 -32.95 1.74
CA CYS A 309 -12.97 -32.69 2.72
C CYS A 309 -11.62 -33.17 2.20
N ARG A 310 -11.56 -34.39 1.63
CA ARG A 310 -10.33 -34.92 1.02
C ARG A 310 -9.83 -34.08 -0.13
N ARG A 311 -10.72 -33.56 -0.99
CA ARG A 311 -10.38 -32.67 -2.10
C ARG A 311 -9.83 -31.34 -1.62
N GLN A 312 -10.48 -30.70 -0.63
CA GLN A 312 -10.02 -29.44 -0.06
C GLN A 312 -8.66 -29.57 0.60
N LEU A 313 -8.45 -30.62 1.40
CA LEU A 313 -7.12 -30.93 1.97
C LEU A 313 -6.07 -31.16 0.87
N GLY A 314 -6.42 -31.78 -0.26
CA GLY A 314 -5.50 -31.94 -1.38
C GLY A 314 -5.10 -30.60 -2.03
N VAL A 315 -6.00 -29.62 -2.06
CA VAL A 315 -5.66 -28.26 -2.53
C VAL A 315 -4.68 -27.59 -1.58
N VAL A 316 -4.96 -27.66 -0.27
CA VAL A 316 -4.08 -27.09 0.78
C VAL A 316 -2.70 -27.78 0.75
N GLU A 317 -2.66 -29.11 0.66
CA GLU A 317 -1.41 -29.88 0.54
C GLU A 317 -0.55 -29.41 -0.64
N ASN A 318 -1.12 -29.29 -1.83
CA ASN A 318 -0.39 -28.82 -3.01
C ASN A 318 0.19 -27.41 -2.83
N ARG A 319 -0.51 -26.52 -2.09
CA ARG A 319 -0.02 -25.16 -1.80
C ARG A 319 1.13 -25.18 -0.79
N LEU A 320 1.00 -25.98 0.27
CA LEU A 320 2.04 -26.14 1.26
C LEU A 320 3.31 -26.81 0.67
N GLU A 321 3.16 -27.78 -0.26
CA GLU A 321 4.30 -28.33 -0.99
C GLU A 321 5.04 -27.27 -1.82
N ARG A 322 4.30 -26.37 -2.48
CA ARG A 322 4.91 -25.25 -3.20
C ARG A 322 5.61 -24.28 -2.24
N MET A 323 5.01 -24.01 -1.08
CA MET A 323 5.63 -23.19 -0.04
C MET A 323 6.96 -23.79 0.44
N GLU A 324 7.00 -25.08 0.77
CA GLU A 324 8.23 -25.76 1.18
C GLU A 324 9.30 -25.77 0.07
N LEU A 325 8.90 -25.97 -1.18
CA LEU A 325 9.81 -25.87 -2.32
C LEU A 325 10.37 -24.45 -2.48
N THR A 326 9.56 -23.44 -2.22
CA THR A 326 10.00 -22.04 -2.24
C THR A 326 10.96 -21.77 -1.08
N ASN A 327 10.69 -22.30 0.12
CA ASN A 327 11.60 -22.25 1.27
C ASN A 327 12.98 -22.82 0.93
N GLU A 328 13.02 -23.98 0.27
CA GLU A 328 14.27 -24.64 -0.11
C GLU A 328 15.06 -23.78 -1.12
N ARG A 329 14.38 -23.30 -2.18
CA ARG A 329 14.99 -22.44 -3.20
C ARG A 329 15.52 -21.13 -2.62
N MET A 330 14.76 -20.50 -1.74
CA MET A 330 15.15 -19.27 -1.06
C MET A 330 16.41 -19.49 -0.23
N ARG A 331 16.44 -20.53 0.61
CA ARG A 331 17.62 -20.86 1.43
C ARG A 331 18.86 -21.21 0.59
N GLN A 332 18.68 -21.84 -0.56
CA GLN A 332 19.79 -22.08 -1.50
C GLN A 332 20.31 -20.80 -2.14
N ARG A 333 19.39 -19.92 -2.58
CA ARG A 333 19.75 -18.64 -3.22
C ARG A 333 20.39 -17.63 -2.27
N LEU A 334 19.85 -17.55 -1.07
CA LEU A 334 20.25 -16.58 -0.03
C LEU A 334 21.01 -17.30 1.11
N ARG A 335 21.81 -18.31 0.78
CA ARG A 335 22.54 -19.15 1.77
C ARG A 335 23.50 -18.39 2.69
N HIS A 336 23.89 -17.18 2.29
CA HIS A 336 24.73 -16.29 3.10
C HIS A 336 23.95 -15.55 4.19
N LEU A 337 22.61 -15.61 4.14
CA LEU A 337 21.74 -15.10 5.17
C LEU A 337 21.22 -16.26 6.02
N GLU A 338 21.23 -16.06 7.34
CA GLU A 338 20.79 -17.08 8.30
C GLU A 338 19.27 -16.98 8.51
N PHE A 339 18.52 -17.70 7.69
CA PHE A 339 17.07 -17.79 7.82
C PHE A 339 16.65 -18.85 8.82
N GLU A 340 15.75 -18.46 9.73
CA GLU A 340 15.11 -19.35 10.69
C GLU A 340 13.69 -19.70 10.25
N GLN A 341 13.20 -20.86 10.68
CA GLN A 341 11.77 -21.18 10.56
C GLN A 341 10.95 -20.22 11.39
N MET A 342 9.83 -19.72 10.85
CA MET A 342 8.88 -18.95 11.64
C MET A 342 8.42 -19.80 12.84
N PRO A 343 8.66 -19.34 14.08
CA PRO A 343 8.16 -20.02 15.27
C PRO A 343 6.64 -20.13 15.25
N ASP A 344 6.09 -21.11 15.96
CA ASP A 344 4.63 -21.20 16.14
C ASP A 344 4.12 -19.92 16.83
N PRO A 345 3.33 -19.09 16.17
CA PRO A 345 2.89 -17.82 16.73
C PRO A 345 1.88 -17.97 17.87
N GLN A 346 1.21 -19.11 17.98
CA GLN A 346 0.31 -19.40 19.11
C GLN A 346 1.05 -20.00 20.30
N GLY A 347 1.91 -20.97 20.05
CA GLY A 347 2.66 -21.67 21.11
C GLY A 347 3.79 -20.84 21.69
N ARG A 348 4.57 -20.14 20.85
CA ARG A 348 5.76 -19.37 21.25
C ARG A 348 5.78 -17.96 20.66
N PRO A 349 4.78 -17.10 20.95
CA PRO A 349 4.72 -15.75 20.40
C PRO A 349 5.91 -14.88 20.82
N GLU A 350 6.49 -15.13 22.00
CA GLU A 350 7.68 -14.45 22.52
C GLU A 350 8.94 -14.69 21.67
N ALA A 351 8.98 -15.78 20.92
CA ALA A 351 10.06 -16.02 19.97
C ALA A 351 9.98 -15.12 18.73
N ILE A 352 8.82 -14.50 18.49
CA ILE A 352 8.59 -13.58 17.37
C ILE A 352 8.60 -12.14 17.87
N ILE A 353 7.93 -11.86 18.99
CA ILE A 353 7.79 -10.53 19.58
C ILE A 353 8.36 -10.53 20.99
N SER A 354 9.51 -9.90 21.16
CA SER A 354 10.18 -9.67 22.44
C SER A 354 10.82 -8.29 22.47
N PRO A 355 11.10 -7.72 23.65
CA PRO A 355 11.84 -6.46 23.72
C PRO A 355 13.14 -6.54 22.91
N ARG A 356 13.47 -5.49 22.19
CA ARG A 356 14.67 -5.38 21.34
C ARG A 356 14.75 -6.45 20.23
N THR A 357 13.63 -7.04 19.83
CA THR A 357 13.58 -8.04 18.75
C THR A 357 12.94 -7.46 17.50
N ILE A 358 13.62 -7.64 16.38
CA ILE A 358 13.17 -7.28 15.05
C ILE A 358 13.00 -8.58 14.27
N SER A 359 11.77 -9.00 14.05
CA SER A 359 11.43 -10.18 13.27
C SER A 359 11.02 -9.79 11.86
N ILE A 360 11.80 -10.20 10.86
CA ILE A 360 11.55 -9.94 9.44
C ILE A 360 11.04 -11.26 8.83
N LEU A 361 9.76 -11.31 8.51
CA LEU A 361 9.18 -12.42 7.77
C LEU A 361 9.34 -12.16 6.27
N TYR A 362 10.28 -12.87 5.67
CA TYR A 362 10.54 -12.78 4.24
C TYR A 362 9.49 -13.58 3.44
N LEU A 363 8.78 -12.90 2.56
CA LEU A 363 7.70 -13.46 1.75
C LEU A 363 8.00 -13.44 0.25
N GLY A 364 9.26 -13.20 -0.14
CA GLY A 364 9.67 -13.14 -1.53
C GLY A 364 9.63 -14.51 -2.23
N GLY A 365 9.02 -14.55 -3.42
CA GLY A 365 8.92 -15.77 -4.23
C GLY A 365 7.72 -16.67 -3.93
N TYR A 366 6.91 -16.37 -2.92
CA TYR A 366 5.64 -17.07 -2.67
C TYR A 366 4.51 -16.46 -3.50
N ASP A 367 3.52 -17.29 -3.84
CA ASP A 367 2.32 -16.79 -4.51
C ASP A 367 1.49 -15.90 -3.55
N HIS A 368 0.70 -15.00 -4.13
CA HIS A 368 -0.09 -14.00 -3.42
C HIS A 368 -0.98 -14.60 -2.31
N LEU A 369 -1.66 -15.71 -2.60
CA LEU A 369 -2.55 -16.33 -1.60
C LEU A 369 -1.75 -16.91 -0.42
N THR A 370 -0.58 -17.51 -0.68
CA THR A 370 0.31 -17.99 0.37
C THR A 370 0.82 -16.84 1.23
N GLN A 371 1.27 -15.73 0.63
CA GLN A 371 1.73 -14.55 1.36
C GLN A 371 0.64 -14.01 2.30
N THR A 372 -0.56 -13.80 1.78
CA THR A 372 -1.68 -13.22 2.54
C THR A 372 -2.24 -14.18 3.60
N THR A 373 -2.23 -15.50 3.34
CA THR A 373 -2.63 -16.51 4.33
C THR A 373 -1.65 -16.56 5.50
N ILE A 374 -0.35 -16.62 5.23
CA ILE A 374 0.69 -16.65 6.29
C ILE A 374 0.65 -15.37 7.11
N ALA A 375 0.54 -14.21 6.44
CA ALA A 375 0.39 -12.92 7.14
C ALA A 375 -0.85 -12.90 8.04
N SER A 376 -1.98 -13.41 7.56
CA SER A 376 -3.20 -13.49 8.35
C SER A 376 -3.05 -14.37 9.59
N ILE A 377 -2.52 -15.59 9.42
CA ILE A 377 -2.31 -16.55 10.52
C ILE A 377 -1.37 -15.94 11.59
N LEU A 378 -0.25 -15.37 11.14
CA LEU A 378 0.73 -14.77 12.04
C LEU A 378 0.13 -13.58 12.81
N LEU A 379 -0.44 -12.62 12.09
CA LEU A 379 -0.97 -11.41 12.71
C LEU A 379 -2.15 -11.69 13.63
N GLU A 380 -3.04 -12.63 13.26
CA GLU A 380 -4.18 -13.03 14.07
C GLU A 380 -3.73 -13.66 15.40
N ALA A 381 -2.81 -14.63 15.35
CA ALA A 381 -2.29 -15.29 16.54
C ALA A 381 -1.57 -14.31 17.49
N ILE A 382 -0.68 -13.45 16.96
CA ILE A 382 0.03 -12.45 17.75
C ILE A 382 -0.94 -11.43 18.35
N TYR A 383 -1.95 -11.00 17.59
CA TYR A 383 -2.99 -10.09 18.09
C TYR A 383 -3.79 -10.70 19.23
N GLU A 384 -4.20 -11.98 19.14
CA GLU A 384 -4.94 -12.67 20.19
C GLU A 384 -4.16 -12.69 21.52
N HIS A 385 -2.85 -12.89 21.50
CA HIS A 385 -2.03 -12.80 22.70
C HIS A 385 -2.05 -11.41 23.34
N ARG A 386 -2.18 -10.34 22.54
CA ARG A 386 -2.32 -8.98 23.06
C ARG A 386 -3.74 -8.70 23.53
N ALA A 387 -4.75 -9.10 22.76
CA ALA A 387 -6.17 -8.86 23.05
C ALA A 387 -6.63 -9.60 24.32
N ASN A 388 -6.15 -10.83 24.54
CA ASN A 388 -6.46 -11.62 25.71
C ASN A 388 -5.66 -11.21 26.96
N LEU A 389 -4.88 -10.11 26.88
CA LEU A 389 -4.07 -9.58 27.98
C LEU A 389 -3.16 -10.64 28.63
N SER A 390 -2.70 -11.60 27.83
CA SER A 390 -1.87 -12.71 28.29
C SER A 390 -0.49 -12.30 28.82
N ASN A 391 -0.07 -11.04 28.54
CA ASN A 391 1.24 -10.46 28.88
C ASN A 391 2.45 -11.29 28.41
N ARG A 392 2.26 -12.26 27.53
CA ARG A 392 3.35 -13.09 26.97
C ARG A 392 4.24 -12.31 26.03
N ILE A 393 3.70 -11.26 25.38
CA ILE A 393 4.44 -10.40 24.46
C ILE A 393 4.23 -8.92 24.79
N PRO A 394 5.25 -8.08 24.58
CA PRO A 394 5.14 -6.64 24.78
C PRO A 394 4.29 -5.98 23.68
N PRO A 395 3.92 -4.69 23.84
CA PRO A 395 3.45 -3.86 22.72
C PRO A 395 4.46 -3.89 21.57
N PHE A 396 3.98 -3.88 20.33
CA PHE A 396 4.84 -4.00 19.15
C PHE A 396 4.29 -3.21 17.95
N LEU A 397 5.13 -3.01 16.95
CA LEU A 397 4.76 -2.40 15.68
C LEU A 397 4.89 -3.44 14.56
N ALA A 398 3.79 -3.68 13.84
CA ALA A 398 3.83 -4.45 12.61
C ALA A 398 4.01 -3.52 11.40
N VAL A 399 4.97 -3.82 10.55
CA VAL A 399 5.29 -3.11 9.31
C VAL A 399 4.87 -3.97 8.14
N ILE A 400 3.98 -3.45 7.30
CA ILE A 400 3.43 -4.16 6.16
C ILE A 400 3.92 -3.47 4.89
N GLU A 401 4.95 -4.06 4.27
CA GLU A 401 5.46 -3.58 2.97
C GLU A 401 4.52 -4.02 1.85
N GLU A 402 4.35 -3.17 0.85
CA GLU A 402 3.40 -3.35 -0.25
C GLU A 402 1.98 -3.67 0.23
N ALA A 403 1.49 -2.84 1.15
CA ALA A 403 0.21 -3.02 1.83
C ALA A 403 -0.97 -3.31 0.87
N HIS A 404 -0.94 -2.78 -0.36
CA HIS A 404 -1.96 -3.06 -1.37
C HIS A 404 -2.07 -4.56 -1.76
N THR A 405 -1.04 -5.36 -1.47
CA THR A 405 -1.07 -6.82 -1.64
C THR A 405 -1.90 -7.49 -0.54
N PHE A 406 -1.78 -7.01 0.68
CA PHE A 406 -2.41 -7.62 1.87
C PHE A 406 -3.80 -7.07 2.18
N ILE A 407 -4.06 -5.82 1.79
CA ILE A 407 -5.31 -5.09 2.05
C ILE A 407 -5.80 -4.36 0.78
N PRO A 408 -6.11 -5.10 -0.29
CA PRO A 408 -6.54 -4.49 -1.54
C PRO A 408 -7.90 -3.81 -1.41
N SER A 409 -8.10 -2.77 -2.21
CA SER A 409 -9.37 -2.05 -2.31
C SER A 409 -10.47 -2.95 -2.89
N SER A 410 -11.68 -2.85 -2.37
CA SER A 410 -12.87 -3.60 -2.83
C SER A 410 -13.22 -3.37 -4.31
N ARG A 411 -12.77 -2.25 -4.88
CA ARG A 411 -12.97 -1.91 -6.31
C ARG A 411 -12.21 -2.84 -7.27
N GLU A 412 -11.22 -3.58 -6.79
CA GLU A 412 -10.43 -4.51 -7.60
C GLU A 412 -10.95 -5.97 -7.55
N GLY A 413 -12.14 -6.20 -7.00
CA GLY A 413 -12.73 -7.55 -6.91
C GLY A 413 -12.09 -8.44 -5.86
N ALA A 414 -11.37 -7.86 -4.91
CA ALA A 414 -10.52 -8.53 -3.95
C ALA A 414 -11.19 -8.78 -2.59
N SER A 415 -12.48 -9.12 -2.60
CA SER A 415 -13.22 -9.44 -1.36
C SER A 415 -12.67 -10.65 -0.59
N ASP A 416 -11.79 -11.45 -1.19
CA ASP A 416 -11.40 -12.77 -0.68
C ASP A 416 -9.92 -12.89 -0.29
N VAL A 417 -9.25 -11.75 0.03
CA VAL A 417 -7.86 -11.80 0.50
C VAL A 417 -7.81 -12.16 1.98
N PRO A 418 -7.18 -13.29 2.36
CA PRO A 418 -7.17 -13.80 3.73
C PRO A 418 -6.72 -12.82 4.82
N SER A 419 -5.81 -11.90 4.49
CA SER A 419 -5.25 -10.93 5.45
C SER A 419 -6.11 -9.68 5.65
N LEU A 420 -7.07 -9.41 4.78
CA LEU A 420 -7.85 -8.16 4.80
C LEU A 420 -8.59 -7.97 6.13
N GLU A 421 -9.40 -8.95 6.53
CA GLU A 421 -10.19 -8.87 7.77
C GLU A 421 -9.30 -8.86 9.02
N THR A 422 -8.23 -9.64 9.03
CA THR A 422 -7.26 -9.65 10.13
C THR A 422 -6.63 -8.28 10.33
N ILE A 423 -6.14 -7.66 9.24
CA ILE A 423 -5.51 -6.33 9.32
C ILE A 423 -6.55 -5.25 9.65
N ARG A 424 -7.78 -5.37 9.12
CA ARG A 424 -8.89 -4.46 9.47
C ARG A 424 -9.17 -4.50 10.98
N LYS A 425 -9.22 -5.68 11.58
CA LYS A 425 -9.37 -5.85 13.04
C LYS A 425 -8.20 -5.22 13.81
N LEU A 426 -6.95 -5.46 13.38
CA LEU A 426 -5.79 -4.88 14.03
C LEU A 426 -5.79 -3.36 13.99
N ILE A 427 -6.16 -2.73 12.88
CA ILE A 427 -6.12 -1.27 12.77
C ILE A 427 -7.24 -0.60 13.57
N THR A 428 -8.41 -1.24 13.68
CA THR A 428 -9.55 -0.69 14.42
C THR A 428 -9.44 -0.88 15.93
N GLU A 429 -8.90 -2.01 16.39
CA GLU A 429 -8.89 -2.41 17.79
C GLU A 429 -7.50 -2.44 18.41
N GLY A 430 -6.45 -2.66 17.61
CA GLY A 430 -5.08 -2.92 18.07
C GLY A 430 -4.49 -1.85 18.97
N ARG A 431 -4.89 -0.59 18.76
CA ARG A 431 -4.48 0.53 19.60
C ARG A 431 -4.72 0.28 21.09
N LYS A 432 -5.84 -0.32 21.47
CA LYS A 432 -6.20 -0.60 22.87
C LYS A 432 -5.27 -1.63 23.50
N PHE A 433 -4.66 -2.45 22.66
CA PHE A 433 -3.81 -3.57 23.06
C PHE A 433 -2.32 -3.33 22.78
N GLY A 434 -1.94 -2.10 22.38
CA GLY A 434 -0.56 -1.74 22.11
C GLY A 434 0.00 -2.37 20.82
N THR A 435 -0.86 -2.62 19.83
CA THR A 435 -0.45 -3.07 18.50
C THR A 435 -0.53 -1.92 17.53
N GLY A 436 0.62 -1.41 17.07
CA GLY A 436 0.72 -0.40 16.02
C GLY A 436 0.91 -1.02 14.65
N LEU A 437 0.54 -0.26 13.58
CA LEU A 437 0.76 -0.66 12.20
C LEU A 437 1.47 0.47 11.43
N VAL A 438 2.45 0.11 10.60
CA VAL A 438 2.97 0.96 9.53
C VAL A 438 2.62 0.32 8.20
N LEU A 439 1.78 1.00 7.43
CA LEU A 439 1.34 0.55 6.12
C LEU A 439 2.18 1.26 5.05
N ILE A 440 2.86 0.50 4.20
CA ILE A 440 3.75 1.04 3.19
C ILE A 440 3.24 0.62 1.82
N SER A 441 3.00 1.58 0.91
CA SER A 441 2.46 1.26 -0.42
C SER A 441 2.94 2.22 -1.50
N GLN A 442 3.23 1.66 -2.68
CA GLN A 442 3.47 2.43 -3.89
C GLN A 442 2.18 2.74 -4.68
N ARG A 443 1.05 2.17 -4.30
CA ARG A 443 -0.25 2.30 -4.96
C ARG A 443 -1.35 2.62 -3.94
N PRO A 444 -1.40 3.85 -3.40
CA PRO A 444 -2.37 4.22 -2.38
C PRO A 444 -3.81 3.93 -2.76
N SER A 445 -4.21 4.24 -4.00
CA SER A 445 -5.57 4.04 -4.50
C SER A 445 -6.00 2.57 -4.63
N ARG A 446 -5.06 1.62 -4.47
CA ARG A 446 -5.33 0.17 -4.45
C ARG A 446 -5.42 -0.41 -3.05
N VAL A 447 -5.16 0.38 -2.03
CA VAL A 447 -5.30 -0.01 -0.63
C VAL A 447 -6.75 0.23 -0.19
N ASP A 448 -7.25 -0.60 0.72
CA ASP A 448 -8.59 -0.41 1.31
C ASP A 448 -8.68 0.97 1.98
N GLU A 449 -9.66 1.77 1.54
CA GLU A 449 -9.84 3.16 1.96
C GLU A 449 -10.16 3.25 3.46
N THR A 450 -10.99 2.32 3.96
CA THR A 450 -11.40 2.29 5.37
C THR A 450 -10.21 2.02 6.28
N ILE A 451 -9.32 1.10 5.88
CA ILE A 451 -8.11 0.78 6.63
C ILE A 451 -7.13 1.95 6.59
N LEU A 452 -6.91 2.54 5.41
CA LEU A 452 -5.93 3.60 5.27
C LEU A 452 -6.36 4.90 5.99
N SER A 453 -7.66 5.20 6.03
CA SER A 453 -8.21 6.34 6.77
C SER A 453 -8.07 6.22 8.30
N GLN A 454 -7.87 5.02 8.83
CA GLN A 454 -7.58 4.82 10.25
C GLN A 454 -6.13 5.15 10.64
N CYS A 455 -5.24 5.34 9.67
CA CYS A 455 -3.91 5.86 9.93
C CYS A 455 -4.01 7.34 10.36
N ASN A 456 -3.46 7.63 11.54
CA ASN A 456 -3.50 9.01 12.07
C ASN A 456 -2.28 9.84 11.67
N SER A 457 -1.28 9.22 11.03
CA SER A 457 -0.07 9.89 10.56
C SER A 457 0.28 9.40 9.16
N PHE A 458 0.68 10.34 8.31
CA PHE A 458 1.01 10.07 6.91
C PHE A 458 2.37 10.67 6.57
N LEU A 459 3.20 9.89 5.88
CA LEU A 459 4.37 10.36 5.17
C LEU A 459 4.15 10.11 3.69
N ILE A 460 3.89 11.18 2.93
CA ILE A 460 3.63 11.11 1.50
C ILE A 460 4.83 11.67 0.78
N LEU A 461 5.52 10.81 0.07
CA LEU A 461 6.62 11.17 -0.79
C LEU A 461 6.10 11.44 -2.21
N ARG A 462 6.99 11.39 -3.20
CA ARG A 462 6.62 11.65 -4.59
C ARG A 462 5.48 10.76 -5.08
N LEU A 463 4.41 11.37 -5.59
CA LEU A 463 3.27 10.71 -6.26
C LEU A 463 2.96 11.43 -7.57
N VAL A 464 3.05 10.74 -8.70
CA VAL A 464 2.83 11.32 -10.04
C VAL A 464 1.45 10.96 -10.58
N ASN A 465 0.90 9.79 -10.24
CA ASN A 465 -0.39 9.35 -10.74
C ASN A 465 -1.54 10.22 -10.16
N PRO A 466 -2.36 10.89 -11.00
CA PRO A 466 -3.47 11.71 -10.52
C PRO A 466 -4.50 10.95 -9.67
N ARG A 467 -4.74 9.67 -9.97
CA ARG A 467 -5.67 8.83 -9.20
C ARG A 467 -5.18 8.66 -7.75
N ASP A 468 -3.88 8.40 -7.57
CA ASP A 468 -3.29 8.26 -6.24
C ASP A 468 -3.26 9.60 -5.49
N GLN A 469 -2.98 10.71 -6.18
CA GLN A 469 -3.03 12.06 -5.60
C GLN A 469 -4.43 12.41 -5.11
N ASN A 470 -5.45 12.19 -5.94
CA ASN A 470 -6.85 12.46 -5.56
C ASN A 470 -7.29 11.58 -4.39
N PHE A 471 -6.89 10.31 -4.39
CA PHE A 471 -7.18 9.41 -3.29
C PHE A 471 -6.55 9.87 -1.97
N VAL A 472 -5.27 10.27 -2.00
CA VAL A 472 -4.57 10.80 -0.82
C VAL A 472 -5.23 12.09 -0.32
N LYS A 473 -5.67 12.98 -1.21
CA LYS A 473 -6.44 14.18 -0.83
C LYS A 473 -7.75 13.84 -0.11
N GLN A 474 -8.43 12.76 -0.51
CA GLN A 474 -9.69 12.34 0.11
C GLN A 474 -9.52 11.78 1.52
N ILE A 475 -8.45 11.00 1.76
CA ILE A 475 -8.21 10.37 3.06
C ILE A 475 -7.52 11.27 4.08
N MET A 476 -6.91 12.38 3.64
CA MET A 476 -6.17 13.30 4.50
C MET A 476 -6.91 14.62 4.67
N GLU A 477 -7.54 14.81 5.82
CA GLU A 477 -8.28 16.04 6.15
C GLU A 477 -7.41 17.31 6.14
N ASN A 478 -6.10 17.17 6.41
CA ASN A 478 -5.17 18.30 6.60
C ASN A 478 -4.24 18.57 5.40
N LEU A 479 -4.48 17.94 4.23
CA LEU A 479 -3.68 18.19 3.03
C LEU A 479 -4.31 19.31 2.20
N SER A 480 -3.63 20.45 2.12
CA SER A 480 -4.12 21.55 1.28
C SER A 480 -4.02 21.20 -0.22
N GLU A 481 -4.80 21.89 -1.04
CA GLU A 481 -4.75 21.70 -2.49
C GLU A 481 -3.38 22.06 -3.07
N GLN A 482 -2.76 23.11 -2.52
CA GLN A 482 -1.41 23.52 -2.88
C GLN A 482 -0.37 22.45 -2.55
N ASP A 483 -0.48 21.80 -1.37
CA ASP A 483 0.39 20.69 -0.99
C ASP A 483 0.25 19.50 -1.94
N ALA A 484 -0.97 19.14 -2.32
CA ALA A 484 -1.22 18.05 -3.25
C ALA A 484 -0.61 18.31 -4.64
N ARG A 485 -0.63 19.56 -5.11
CA ARG A 485 0.00 19.97 -6.38
C ARG A 485 1.53 19.83 -6.36
N MET A 486 2.16 19.81 -5.19
CA MET A 486 3.61 19.64 -5.05
C MET A 486 4.06 18.17 -5.15
N LEU A 487 3.18 17.21 -4.89
CA LEU A 487 3.51 15.78 -4.83
C LEU A 487 4.24 15.22 -6.07
N PRO A 488 3.89 15.60 -7.31
CA PRO A 488 4.61 15.14 -8.51
C PRO A 488 6.03 15.71 -8.63
N GLY A 489 6.25 16.90 -8.10
CA GLY A 489 7.52 17.66 -8.20
C GLY A 489 8.57 17.27 -7.16
N PHE A 490 8.26 16.46 -6.17
CA PHE A 490 9.22 16.05 -5.17
C PHE A 490 10.34 15.18 -5.75
N GLY A 491 11.56 15.43 -5.29
CA GLY A 491 12.69 14.54 -5.53
C GLY A 491 12.65 13.29 -4.63
N PRO A 492 13.51 12.30 -4.88
CA PRO A 492 13.61 11.12 -4.02
C PRO A 492 13.84 11.49 -2.55
N GLY A 493 13.08 10.87 -1.64
CA GLY A 493 13.15 11.15 -0.21
C GLY A 493 12.59 12.51 0.22
N GLN A 494 11.94 13.25 -0.66
CA GLN A 494 11.21 14.47 -0.33
C GLN A 494 9.72 14.19 -0.27
N GLY A 495 9.02 14.84 0.67
CA GLY A 495 7.59 14.63 0.81
C GLY A 495 6.96 15.50 1.88
N ILE A 496 5.72 15.15 2.21
CA ILE A 496 4.90 15.80 3.22
C ILE A 496 4.69 14.82 4.36
N ILE A 497 4.98 15.26 5.57
CA ILE A 497 4.57 14.55 6.78
C ILE A 497 3.43 15.30 7.44
N SER A 498 2.36 14.58 7.79
CA SER A 498 1.14 15.14 8.36
C SER A 498 0.49 14.18 9.34
N GLY A 499 -0.48 14.67 10.08
CA GLY A 499 -1.23 13.91 11.07
C GLY A 499 -0.68 14.07 12.49
N GLN A 500 -1.01 13.10 13.35
CA GLN A 500 -0.75 13.23 14.79
C GLN A 500 0.71 13.08 15.20
N ALA A 501 1.58 12.55 14.34
CA ALA A 501 3.01 12.44 14.61
C ALA A 501 3.74 13.78 14.55
N VAL A 502 3.13 14.81 13.95
CA VAL A 502 3.64 16.18 13.84
C VAL A 502 2.55 17.16 14.25
N ARG A 503 2.94 18.40 14.51
CA ARG A 503 2.01 19.44 14.95
C ARG A 503 1.13 20.00 13.81
N PHE A 504 1.72 20.14 12.62
CA PHE A 504 1.10 20.61 11.39
C PHE A 504 1.84 20.00 10.19
N PRO A 505 1.25 20.01 8.98
CA PRO A 505 1.90 19.44 7.79
C PRO A 505 3.26 20.12 7.50
N LEU A 506 4.30 19.30 7.30
CA LEU A 506 5.67 19.73 7.07
C LEU A 506 6.21 19.18 5.76
N LEU A 507 6.91 20.01 4.99
CA LEU A 507 7.68 19.58 3.83
C LEU A 507 9.05 19.07 4.29
N ALA A 508 9.23 17.76 4.22
CA ALA A 508 10.39 17.05 4.76
C ALA A 508 11.31 16.49 3.68
N ARG A 509 12.60 16.56 3.93
CA ARG A 509 13.61 15.75 3.26
C ARG A 509 14.08 14.68 4.23
N ILE A 510 13.80 13.44 3.92
CA ILE A 510 14.14 12.29 4.76
C ILE A 510 15.63 12.04 4.70
N ARG A 511 16.25 11.78 5.82
CA ARG A 511 17.65 11.38 5.91
C ARG A 511 17.82 9.96 5.37
N MET A 512 18.80 9.78 4.51
CA MET A 512 19.17 8.48 3.96
C MET A 512 20.20 7.79 4.86
N ASP A 513 19.92 6.56 5.26
CA ASP A 513 20.85 5.68 5.96
C ASP A 513 21.44 4.70 4.93
N GLU A 514 22.54 5.12 4.25
CA GLU A 514 23.19 4.37 3.16
C GLU A 514 23.73 3.02 3.62
N ASP A 515 24.11 2.91 4.88
CA ASP A 515 24.61 1.71 5.53
C ASP A 515 23.57 0.57 5.63
N LEU A 516 22.28 0.87 5.51
CA LEU A 516 21.20 -0.11 5.60
C LEU A 516 20.67 -0.62 4.25
N ILE A 517 21.31 -0.23 3.14
CA ILE A 517 20.94 -0.70 1.80
C ILE A 517 21.49 -2.11 1.59
N TYR A 518 20.59 -3.04 1.22
CA TYR A 518 20.99 -4.37 0.80
C TYR A 518 21.44 -4.34 -0.66
N THR A 519 22.71 -4.64 -0.91
CA THR A 519 23.33 -4.46 -2.24
C THR A 519 23.18 -5.65 -3.18
N ASP A 520 22.94 -6.86 -2.64
CA ASP A 520 22.95 -8.08 -3.45
C ASP A 520 21.68 -8.32 -4.28
N LEU A 521 20.58 -7.62 -3.94
CA LEU A 521 19.31 -7.63 -4.70
C LEU A 521 19.07 -6.34 -5.48
N GLY A 522 20.01 -5.39 -5.48
CA GLY A 522 19.87 -4.08 -6.13
C GLY A 522 20.00 -4.13 -7.65
N ASP A 523 19.34 -3.18 -8.33
CA ASP A 523 19.28 -3.06 -9.80
C ASP A 523 20.65 -2.81 -10.44
N GLU A 524 21.63 -2.30 -9.68
CA GLU A 524 22.92 -1.86 -10.19
C GLU A 524 23.79 -2.98 -10.78
N ASN A 525 23.51 -4.23 -10.45
CA ASN A 525 24.31 -5.40 -10.86
C ASN A 525 23.70 -6.24 -11.99
N PHE A 526 22.49 -5.96 -12.46
CA PHE A 526 21.83 -6.82 -13.45
C PHE A 526 22.57 -6.91 -14.78
N LEU A 527 23.16 -5.79 -15.23
CA LEU A 527 23.96 -5.78 -16.46
C LEU A 527 25.22 -6.67 -16.33
N LYS A 528 25.88 -6.61 -15.17
CA LYS A 528 27.04 -7.46 -14.86
C LYS A 528 26.61 -8.92 -14.71
N GLN A 529 25.54 -9.17 -13.97
CA GLN A 529 24.98 -10.52 -13.81
C GLN A 529 24.57 -11.14 -15.14
N ALA A 530 23.98 -10.35 -16.05
CA ALA A 530 23.59 -10.83 -17.38
C ALA A 530 24.82 -11.15 -18.26
N ARG A 531 25.88 -10.37 -18.16
CA ARG A 531 27.15 -10.61 -18.90
C ARG A 531 27.92 -11.81 -18.37
N ASP A 532 27.96 -11.96 -17.04
CA ASP A 532 28.74 -13.00 -16.36
C ASP A 532 27.93 -14.28 -16.15
N TRP A 533 26.64 -14.30 -16.55
CA TRP A 533 25.76 -15.42 -16.34
C TRP A 533 26.23 -16.68 -17.09
N LYS A 534 26.39 -17.75 -16.37
CA LYS A 534 26.65 -19.09 -16.91
C LYS A 534 25.57 -20.04 -16.42
N PRO A 535 25.05 -20.92 -17.29
CA PRO A 535 24.10 -21.94 -16.85
C PRO A 535 24.73 -22.81 -15.77
N ASP A 536 24.04 -22.95 -14.65
CA ASP A 536 24.47 -23.82 -13.56
C ASP A 536 24.39 -25.30 -14.04
N LYS A 537 25.55 -25.90 -14.29
CA LYS A 537 25.66 -27.28 -14.74
C LYS A 537 25.25 -28.30 -13.64
N HIS A 538 25.09 -27.85 -12.39
CA HIS A 538 24.79 -28.68 -11.23
C HIS A 538 23.46 -28.35 -10.54
N ALA A 539 22.50 -27.78 -11.25
CA ALA A 539 21.18 -27.51 -10.68
C ALA A 539 20.35 -28.81 -10.56
N PRO A 540 20.42 -29.56 -9.45
CA PRO A 540 19.70 -30.84 -9.29
C PRO A 540 18.17 -30.67 -9.22
N VAL A 541 17.69 -29.41 -9.15
CA VAL A 541 16.27 -29.08 -9.03
C VAL A 541 15.53 -29.20 -10.37
N ARG A 542 16.21 -29.04 -11.51
CA ARG A 542 15.55 -29.13 -12.83
C ARG A 542 15.09 -30.55 -13.17
N GLU A 543 15.85 -31.59 -12.82
CA GLU A 543 15.47 -32.97 -13.13
C GLU A 543 14.32 -33.47 -12.25
N ARG A 544 14.27 -33.11 -10.95
CA ARG A 544 13.14 -33.50 -10.07
C ARG A 544 11.83 -32.82 -10.44
N VAL A 545 11.86 -31.53 -10.82
CA VAL A 545 10.65 -30.79 -11.23
C VAL A 545 10.21 -31.23 -12.64
N ALA A 546 11.14 -31.43 -13.58
CA ALA A 546 10.82 -31.95 -14.90
C ALA A 546 10.32 -33.40 -14.82
N GLY A 547 10.89 -34.22 -13.96
CA GLY A 547 10.42 -35.61 -13.71
C GLY A 547 9.03 -35.65 -13.05
N LYS A 548 8.74 -34.77 -12.08
CA LYS A 548 7.40 -34.66 -11.49
C LYS A 548 6.37 -34.06 -12.45
N LEU A 549 6.73 -33.06 -13.26
CA LEU A 549 5.86 -32.54 -14.32
C LEU A 549 5.60 -33.55 -15.42
N GLN A 550 6.59 -34.36 -15.79
CA GLN A 550 6.39 -35.52 -16.71
C GLN A 550 5.55 -36.63 -16.08
N GLN A 551 5.65 -36.88 -14.78
CA GLN A 551 4.75 -37.80 -14.08
C GLN A 551 3.32 -37.29 -13.98
N LEU A 552 3.11 -35.98 -13.80
CA LEU A 552 1.79 -35.34 -13.81
C LEU A 552 1.17 -35.27 -15.22
N SER A 553 2.00 -35.17 -16.27
CA SER A 553 1.53 -35.27 -17.66
C SER A 553 1.30 -36.72 -18.14
N ARG A 554 1.76 -37.72 -17.37
CA ARG A 554 1.53 -39.15 -17.60
C ARG A 554 0.37 -39.74 -16.78
N LEU A 555 -0.57 -38.91 -16.30
CA LEU A 555 -1.86 -39.46 -15.88
C LEU A 555 -2.51 -40.11 -17.09
N PRO A 556 -2.83 -41.42 -17.02
CA PRO A 556 -3.36 -42.14 -18.17
C PRO A 556 -4.67 -41.48 -18.59
N ASP A 557 -4.69 -41.10 -19.86
CA ASP A 557 -5.90 -40.73 -20.57
C ASP A 557 -6.85 -41.97 -20.49
N ARG A 558 -7.70 -42.01 -19.48
CA ARG A 558 -8.75 -43.02 -19.37
C ARG A 558 -9.80 -42.75 -20.42
N ARG A 559 -9.46 -43.03 -21.68
CA ARG A 559 -10.45 -43.39 -22.66
C ARG A 559 -10.95 -44.78 -22.30
N PRO A 560 -12.22 -44.99 -22.04
CA PRO A 560 -12.75 -46.34 -21.89
C PRO A 560 -12.62 -47.04 -23.25
N LYS A 561 -11.79 -48.10 -23.32
CA LYS A 561 -11.83 -49.03 -24.43
C LYS A 561 -13.17 -49.73 -24.41
N GLY A 562 -13.95 -49.47 -25.42
CA GLY A 562 -15.24 -50.10 -25.63
C GLY A 562 -15.12 -51.56 -25.98
N ARG A 563 -16.11 -52.33 -25.59
CA ARG A 563 -16.84 -53.33 -26.37
C ARG A 563 -18.01 -53.81 -25.55
N GLY A 564 -19.17 -53.62 -26.10
CA GLY A 564 -20.43 -54.16 -25.59
C GLY A 564 -21.59 -53.41 -26.23
N THR A 565 -22.07 -53.95 -27.32
CA THR A 565 -23.36 -53.80 -28.00
C THR A 565 -24.41 -52.93 -27.33
N ALA A 566 -24.94 -52.02 -28.13
CA ALA A 566 -26.07 -51.13 -27.84
C ALA A 566 -27.33 -51.88 -27.46
N PRO A 567 -28.24 -51.18 -26.69
CA PRO A 567 -29.53 -50.90 -27.27
C PRO A 567 -29.80 -49.38 -27.36
N LYS A 568 -30.51 -49.06 -28.42
CA LYS A 568 -31.10 -47.74 -28.69
C LYS A 568 -32.07 -47.40 -27.58
N HIS A 569 -31.90 -46.21 -26.96
CA HIS A 569 -33.02 -45.41 -26.43
C HIS A 569 -32.67 -43.92 -26.51
N GLU A 570 -33.45 -43.27 -27.26
CA GLU A 570 -34.06 -41.94 -27.28
C GLU A 570 -33.38 -40.79 -26.55
N ASN A 571 -33.20 -39.76 -27.32
CA ASN A 571 -33.00 -38.35 -27.07
C ASN A 571 -33.49 -37.86 -25.68
N GLY A 572 -32.57 -37.34 -24.90
CA GLY A 572 -32.82 -36.44 -23.80
C GLY A 572 -31.93 -35.22 -23.99
N ASP A 573 -32.49 -34.28 -24.72
CA ASP A 573 -31.96 -32.95 -24.99
C ASP A 573 -31.98 -32.15 -23.68
N SER A 574 -30.84 -31.97 -23.02
CA SER A 574 -30.70 -31.01 -21.92
C SER A 574 -30.41 -29.63 -22.49
N THR A 575 -31.43 -28.98 -23.00
CA THR A 575 -31.46 -27.55 -23.28
C THR A 575 -31.28 -26.75 -22.00
N PRO A 576 -30.40 -25.73 -21.99
CA PRO A 576 -30.38 -24.70 -20.94
C PRO A 576 -31.72 -23.95 -20.94
N PRO A 577 -32.14 -23.38 -19.80
CA PRO A 577 -33.47 -22.77 -19.70
C PRO A 577 -33.64 -21.66 -20.74
N GLU A 578 -34.66 -21.81 -21.57
CA GLU A 578 -34.98 -20.95 -22.74
C GLU A 578 -35.08 -19.45 -22.44
N GLY A 579 -35.34 -19.07 -21.19
CA GLY A 579 -35.50 -17.67 -20.80
C GLY A 579 -34.22 -16.82 -20.86
N ARG A 580 -33.03 -17.42 -20.69
CA ARG A 580 -31.75 -16.67 -20.68
C ARG A 580 -31.29 -16.34 -22.11
N ASP A 581 -31.50 -17.24 -23.02
CA ASP A 581 -31.08 -17.08 -24.42
C ASP A 581 -31.94 -16.04 -25.18
N GLN A 582 -33.23 -15.95 -24.87
CA GLN A 582 -34.13 -14.94 -25.44
C GLN A 582 -33.78 -13.53 -24.93
N SER A 583 -33.38 -13.37 -23.69
CA SER A 583 -32.96 -12.08 -23.15
C SER A 583 -31.63 -11.61 -23.76
N GLU A 584 -30.65 -12.48 -23.92
CA GLU A 584 -29.38 -12.17 -24.57
C GLU A 584 -29.55 -11.85 -26.07
N GLN A 585 -30.43 -12.55 -26.75
CA GLN A 585 -30.79 -12.28 -28.15
C GLN A 585 -31.42 -10.90 -28.32
N SER A 586 -32.36 -10.51 -27.46
CA SER A 586 -33.01 -9.19 -27.50
C SER A 586 -32.02 -8.06 -27.25
N ARG A 587 -31.10 -8.24 -26.29
CA ARG A 587 -30.03 -7.28 -25.99
C ARG A 587 -29.04 -7.17 -27.13
N TRP A 588 -28.65 -8.29 -27.75
CA TRP A 588 -27.78 -8.33 -28.90
C TRP A 588 -28.37 -7.59 -30.11
N ASP A 589 -29.65 -7.76 -30.41
CA ASP A 589 -30.31 -7.11 -31.52
C ASP A 589 -30.42 -5.58 -31.35
N LYS A 590 -30.51 -5.10 -30.08
CA LYS A 590 -30.42 -3.67 -29.76
C LYS A 590 -29.02 -3.11 -30.04
N VAL A 591 -28.01 -3.76 -29.56
CA VAL A 591 -26.60 -3.38 -29.74
C VAL A 591 -26.25 -3.38 -31.25
N ARG A 592 -26.64 -4.44 -31.95
CA ARG A 592 -26.41 -4.55 -33.40
C ARG A 592 -27.00 -3.40 -34.19
N LYS A 593 -28.20 -2.89 -33.84
CA LYS A 593 -28.81 -1.74 -34.50
C LYS A 593 -27.94 -0.49 -34.34
N VAL A 594 -27.37 -0.25 -33.16
CA VAL A 594 -26.49 0.90 -32.91
C VAL A 594 -25.23 0.82 -33.79
N PHE A 595 -24.56 -0.34 -33.82
CA PHE A 595 -23.34 -0.51 -34.61
C PHE A 595 -23.57 -0.62 -36.12
N ALA A 596 -24.80 -0.87 -36.58
CA ALA A 596 -25.16 -0.81 -37.97
C ALA A 596 -25.37 0.63 -38.46
N MET A 597 -25.71 1.55 -37.55
CA MET A 597 -25.98 2.96 -37.85
C MET A 597 -24.74 3.86 -37.64
N ASP A 598 -23.87 3.50 -36.68
CA ASP A 598 -22.68 4.30 -36.35
C ASP A 598 -21.43 3.44 -36.23
N THR A 599 -20.56 3.53 -37.24
CA THR A 599 -19.25 2.84 -37.21
C THR A 599 -18.22 3.51 -36.29
N ARG A 600 -18.46 4.74 -35.81
CA ARG A 600 -17.59 5.47 -34.88
C ARG A 600 -17.63 4.82 -33.48
N ALA A 601 -18.77 4.24 -33.11
CA ALA A 601 -18.92 3.54 -31.80
C ALA A 601 -17.92 2.40 -31.58
N ILE A 602 -17.27 1.88 -32.64
CA ILE A 602 -16.18 0.90 -32.52
C ILE A 602 -14.86 1.56 -32.11
N GLY A 603 -14.66 2.85 -32.48
CA GLY A 603 -13.53 3.66 -32.02
C GLY A 603 -13.56 3.89 -30.49
N ASP A 604 -14.75 4.01 -29.93
CA ASP A 604 -14.98 4.28 -28.52
C ASP A 604 -14.75 3.06 -27.62
N LEU A 605 -14.59 1.86 -28.19
CA LEU A 605 -14.23 0.64 -27.44
C LEU A 605 -12.89 0.78 -26.69
N GLU A 606 -11.95 1.54 -27.19
CA GLU A 606 -10.67 1.83 -26.53
C GLU A 606 -10.88 2.73 -25.30
N ALA A 607 -11.72 3.75 -25.42
CA ALA A 607 -12.03 4.67 -24.34
C ALA A 607 -12.81 3.97 -23.19
N VAL A 608 -13.69 3.02 -23.53
CA VAL A 608 -14.52 2.28 -22.55
C VAL A 608 -13.75 1.13 -21.88
N THR A 609 -12.84 0.46 -22.61
CA THR A 609 -12.18 -0.74 -22.10
C THR A 609 -10.81 -0.46 -21.48
N GLY A 610 -10.19 0.70 -21.76
CA GLY A 610 -8.83 1.03 -21.32
C GLY A 610 -7.75 0.06 -21.85
N LEU A 611 -8.08 -0.79 -22.82
CA LEU A 611 -7.18 -1.76 -23.42
C LEU A 611 -6.63 -1.15 -24.71
N ASP A 612 -5.31 -1.11 -24.83
CA ASP A 612 -4.62 -0.78 -26.06
C ASP A 612 -4.90 -1.88 -27.12
N TRP A 613 -5.74 -1.55 -28.08
CA TRP A 613 -6.20 -2.47 -29.13
C TRP A 613 -5.31 -2.41 -30.38
N ASP A 614 -4.04 -2.12 -30.21
CA ASP A 614 -3.07 -1.94 -31.32
C ASP A 614 -2.85 -3.20 -32.21
N GLN A 615 -3.64 -4.25 -32.00
CA GLN A 615 -3.75 -5.36 -32.92
C GLN A 615 -4.97 -5.18 -33.84
N SER A 616 -4.76 -4.53 -34.97
CA SER A 616 -5.74 -4.29 -36.02
C SER A 616 -6.65 -5.50 -36.32
N ARG A 617 -6.12 -6.72 -36.26
CA ARG A 617 -6.87 -7.97 -36.46
C ARG A 617 -7.93 -8.26 -35.37
N ARG A 618 -7.72 -7.84 -34.11
CA ARG A 618 -8.73 -8.04 -33.05
C ARG A 618 -9.88 -7.05 -33.18
N ARG A 619 -9.59 -5.82 -33.52
CA ARG A 619 -10.58 -4.76 -33.76
C ARG A 619 -11.51 -5.12 -34.92
N GLU A 620 -10.94 -5.54 -36.03
CA GLU A 620 -11.69 -6.02 -37.20
C GLU A 620 -12.57 -7.23 -36.85
N LYS A 621 -12.08 -8.14 -36.04
CA LYS A 621 -12.81 -9.34 -35.65
C LYS A 621 -14.00 -9.01 -34.73
N VAL A 622 -13.86 -8.08 -33.77
CA VAL A 622 -14.96 -7.60 -32.93
C VAL A 622 -15.99 -6.84 -33.77
N ALA A 623 -15.54 -5.98 -34.69
CA ALA A 623 -16.40 -5.27 -35.61
C ALA A 623 -17.19 -6.21 -36.54
N SER A 624 -16.56 -7.30 -36.97
CA SER A 624 -17.24 -8.31 -37.80
C SER A 624 -18.32 -9.07 -36.99
N TYR A 625 -18.03 -9.39 -35.75
CA TYR A 625 -19.01 -10.05 -34.85
C TYR A 625 -20.20 -9.13 -34.52
N ALA A 626 -19.97 -7.86 -34.26
CA ALA A 626 -21.02 -6.88 -33.95
C ALA A 626 -22.07 -6.76 -35.07
N LYS A 627 -21.72 -7.07 -36.32
CA LYS A 627 -22.63 -7.03 -37.48
C LYS A 627 -23.43 -8.32 -37.68
N LEU A 628 -23.09 -9.43 -37.00
CA LEU A 628 -23.74 -10.73 -37.19
C LEU A 628 -25.08 -10.85 -36.45
N PRO A 629 -26.12 -11.47 -37.03
CA PRO A 629 -27.30 -11.89 -36.27
C PRO A 629 -26.95 -12.90 -35.17
N TRP A 630 -27.67 -12.89 -34.04
CA TRP A 630 -27.42 -13.76 -32.89
C TRP A 630 -27.24 -15.25 -33.24
N LYS A 631 -28.11 -15.75 -34.15
CA LYS A 631 -28.01 -17.14 -34.63
C LYS A 631 -26.68 -17.44 -35.35
N LYS A 632 -26.20 -16.49 -36.18
CA LYS A 632 -24.90 -16.62 -36.87
C LYS A 632 -23.71 -16.46 -35.92
N LEU A 633 -23.83 -15.62 -34.89
CA LEU A 633 -22.80 -15.49 -33.87
C LEU A 633 -22.64 -16.78 -33.07
N LYS A 634 -23.73 -17.49 -32.76
CA LYS A 634 -23.68 -18.82 -32.12
C LYS A 634 -22.93 -19.86 -32.97
N ALA A 635 -23.07 -19.81 -34.28
CA ALA A 635 -22.40 -20.71 -35.21
C ALA A 635 -20.88 -20.47 -35.33
N GLN A 636 -20.34 -19.37 -34.76
CA GLN A 636 -18.90 -19.05 -34.80
C GLN A 636 -18.06 -19.80 -33.74
N GLY A 637 -18.61 -20.77 -33.03
CA GLY A 637 -17.87 -21.58 -32.06
C GLY A 637 -17.48 -20.86 -30.76
N LEU A 638 -18.05 -19.66 -30.49
CA LEU A 638 -17.82 -18.94 -29.25
C LEU A 638 -18.60 -19.59 -28.09
N SER A 639 -17.92 -19.88 -26.96
CA SER A 639 -18.61 -20.36 -25.75
C SER A 639 -19.66 -19.35 -25.26
N SER A 640 -20.68 -19.79 -24.51
CA SER A 640 -21.71 -18.93 -23.94
C SER A 640 -21.11 -17.78 -23.11
N HIS A 641 -20.10 -18.05 -22.31
CA HIS A 641 -19.38 -17.06 -21.52
C HIS A 641 -18.66 -16.00 -22.39
N LYS A 642 -18.04 -16.39 -23.48
CA LYS A 642 -17.39 -15.44 -24.42
C LYS A 642 -18.41 -14.57 -25.16
N ARG A 643 -19.59 -15.12 -25.49
CA ARG A 643 -20.69 -14.37 -26.12
C ARG A 643 -21.29 -13.34 -25.16
N SER A 644 -21.55 -13.74 -23.91
CA SER A 644 -22.09 -12.83 -22.88
C SER A 644 -21.11 -11.67 -22.60
N ARG A 645 -19.80 -11.95 -22.51
CA ARG A 645 -18.77 -10.93 -22.33
C ARG A 645 -18.64 -9.99 -23.54
N LEU A 646 -18.75 -10.50 -24.75
CA LEU A 646 -18.77 -9.69 -25.96
C LEU A 646 -20.01 -8.78 -25.99
N LEU A 647 -21.18 -9.28 -25.60
CA LEU A 647 -22.40 -8.49 -25.49
C LEU A 647 -22.25 -7.34 -24.50
N GLN A 648 -21.73 -7.61 -23.30
CA GLN A 648 -21.47 -6.59 -22.27
C GLN A 648 -20.51 -5.48 -22.76
N LEU A 649 -19.44 -5.84 -23.47
CA LEU A 649 -18.48 -4.90 -24.02
C LEU A 649 -19.12 -4.00 -25.08
N LEU A 650 -19.93 -4.56 -25.96
CA LEU A 650 -20.61 -3.81 -27.00
C LEU A 650 -21.76 -2.95 -26.45
N GLU A 651 -22.45 -3.38 -25.40
CA GLU A 651 -23.44 -2.56 -24.68
C GLU A 651 -22.80 -1.34 -24.03
N ALA A 652 -21.65 -1.52 -23.38
CA ALA A 652 -20.90 -0.42 -22.77
C ALA A 652 -20.43 0.60 -23.82
N ALA A 653 -19.93 0.14 -24.97
CA ALA A 653 -19.53 1.02 -26.07
C ALA A 653 -20.71 1.77 -26.71
N ALA A 654 -21.86 1.11 -26.87
CA ALA A 654 -23.06 1.75 -27.39
C ALA A 654 -23.62 2.82 -26.44
N ALA A 655 -23.57 2.56 -25.12
CA ALA A 655 -23.97 3.53 -24.09
C ALA A 655 -23.04 4.75 -24.04
N PHE A 656 -21.73 4.55 -24.19
CA PHE A 656 -20.73 5.61 -24.22
C PHE A 656 -20.90 6.50 -25.46
N SER A 657 -21.11 5.92 -26.64
CA SER A 657 -21.37 6.65 -27.88
C SER A 657 -22.67 7.48 -27.82
N ALA A 658 -23.71 6.96 -27.15
CA ALA A 658 -24.97 7.68 -26.97
C ALA A 658 -24.88 8.84 -25.95
N HIS A 659 -23.88 8.83 -25.06
CA HIS A 659 -23.68 9.90 -24.06
C HIS A 659 -22.82 11.05 -24.60
N ASN A 660 -22.05 10.80 -25.66
CA ASN A 660 -21.17 11.78 -26.32
C ASN A 660 -21.80 12.39 -27.60
N GLN A 661 -23.04 12.05 -27.94
CA GLN A 661 -23.90 12.71 -28.91
C GLN A 661 -24.89 13.64 -28.21
#